data_34c8059866c7f56b546bd018498d0ea3
#
_entry.id   34c8059866c7f56b546bd018498d0ea3
#
_cell.length_a   1.000
_cell.length_b   1.000
_cell.length_c   1.000
_cell.angle_alpha   90.00
_cell.angle_beta   90.00
_cell.angle_gamma   90.00
#
_symmetry.space_group_name_H-M   'P 1'
#
loop_
_entity.id
_entity.type
_entity.pdbx_description
1 polymer ?
#
loop_
_entity_poly.entity_id
_entity_poly.type
_entity_poly.pdbx_seq_one_letter_code
_entity_poly.pdbx_strand_id
1 'polypeptide(L)'
;FDRIIGFDMGGTSTDVCRFDGDFDYQFEHRVGRARVLAPVLNIETVAAGGGSICGFNGEELFVGPESAGANPGPACYGAGGPLTVTDVNLLLGRLDPEQFGIPVCLESARAALETIRSAIPDATEPEELLAGFLNIANERMADAVRKISIREGYDPADYALVAFGGAGGQHACAVAEKLGITTVLCPSDAGLLSARGLREAVIERFAERQLLRPLDELKSILADTILELEQLALERLRKDGLTPEQTSVRRRLVSLRHQGQESSEEIDFREGVDLKSEFRKRYESLFGYWPENKSIEVVSIRVIASTDSTPPIWESFGSNTEPVHPERIFRRNALTTGARIDGPSIVQDRFCTISIDQNWSGILGSEGTLKLEYTTDHEPSKSTNHSPIVELELFTSRFNSIVEEMGQLLQRTAVSTNVKERLDYSCALLDAKGRLVTNAPHIPVHLGALGLCVRSAALGQALGPGDMIVTNHPGHGGSHLPDITVISPVFDTHQVLLGFVANRAHHAELGGISPGSMPPLAKSLAEEGVVIPPTYLYRNGDTQFEAIEERLTAPPWPTRSVEDNLADLNAQAAANLLGTKALQRMATEHGSNKIAAHMRNLHNRAADAIAKRIQSLPAGRHRAEEKLDDGTHLIAAIVVGDSKIKIDFTGTDDIHPGNFNATPAIVQSAVIYVVRLLINEPVPLNEGLLEHVEITLPRCLLNPEFPADPATAPPVVGGNVETSQRLVNLLLKPFGIVAASQGTMNNLIFGNDRCSYYETICGGTGAGTNFDGADGLHSHMTNTAITDPEILEWRYPVRLEQFAIRQDSGGHGKNCGGNGIVREMTFTEPVSLSLLTQNRTQGPYGLSGGQAGAPGEQYLAKRDGELIQLDSTAQESLETGDRLILKTPGGGGFGKPETR
;
A
#
# COMPACT_ATOMS: atom_id res chain seq x y z
N PHE A 1 -11.92 -19.76 -24.54
CA PHE A 1 -11.26 -18.55 -24.01
C PHE A 1 -9.93 -18.96 -23.39
N ASP A 2 -8.85 -18.36 -23.86
CA ASP A 2 -7.49 -18.65 -23.39
C ASP A 2 -7.11 -17.76 -22.20
N ARG A 3 -7.85 -16.65 -22.01
CA ARG A 3 -7.67 -15.68 -20.94
C ARG A 3 -8.96 -15.50 -20.15
N ILE A 4 -8.93 -15.88 -18.89
CA ILE A 4 -10.08 -15.76 -18.00
C ILE A 4 -9.68 -15.22 -16.62
N ILE A 5 -10.62 -14.54 -15.99
CA ILE A 5 -10.59 -14.17 -14.58
C ILE A 5 -11.69 -14.97 -13.89
N GLY A 6 -11.32 -15.83 -12.95
CA GLY A 6 -12.26 -16.55 -12.09
C GLY A 6 -12.79 -15.59 -11.01
N PHE A 7 -14.12 -15.62 -10.80
CA PHE A 7 -14.82 -14.78 -9.85
C PHE A 7 -15.79 -15.65 -9.04
N ASP A 8 -15.32 -16.15 -7.89
CA ASP A 8 -16.09 -16.99 -6.96
C ASP A 8 -16.66 -16.15 -5.82
N MET A 9 -17.96 -15.89 -5.85
CA MET A 9 -18.60 -15.15 -4.76
C MET A 9 -19.53 -16.06 -3.97
N GLY A 10 -19.18 -16.24 -2.71
CA GLY A 10 -19.98 -16.96 -1.71
C GLY A 10 -20.77 -16.03 -0.77
N GLY A 11 -21.14 -16.58 0.38
CA GLY A 11 -21.84 -15.80 1.42
C GLY A 11 -20.94 -14.85 2.22
N THR A 12 -19.63 -15.10 2.31
CA THR A 12 -18.72 -14.37 3.20
C THR A 12 -17.67 -13.58 2.46
N SER A 13 -17.15 -14.12 1.37
CA SER A 13 -16.04 -13.57 0.60
C SER A 13 -16.23 -13.71 -0.89
N THR A 14 -15.39 -13.02 -1.63
CA THR A 14 -15.19 -13.23 -3.06
C THR A 14 -13.74 -13.58 -3.29
N ASP A 15 -13.50 -14.70 -3.99
CA ASP A 15 -12.18 -15.16 -4.38
C ASP A 15 -12.00 -14.92 -5.88
N VAL A 16 -10.87 -14.34 -6.25
CA VAL A 16 -10.55 -14.04 -7.65
C VAL A 16 -9.20 -14.63 -8.03
N CYS A 17 -9.11 -15.18 -9.23
CA CYS A 17 -7.88 -15.73 -9.78
C CYS A 17 -7.77 -15.44 -11.27
N ARG A 18 -6.56 -15.47 -11.79
CA ARG A 18 -6.28 -15.25 -13.21
C ARG A 18 -5.74 -16.52 -13.87
N PHE A 19 -6.18 -16.76 -15.11
CA PHE A 19 -5.68 -17.81 -15.98
C PHE A 19 -5.38 -17.19 -17.35
N ASP A 20 -4.15 -17.37 -17.84
CA ASP A 20 -3.68 -16.89 -19.14
C ASP A 20 -2.95 -18.03 -19.86
N GLY A 21 -3.75 -19.02 -20.31
CA GLY A 21 -3.23 -20.28 -20.86
C GLY A 21 -2.66 -21.23 -19.82
N ASP A 22 -2.36 -20.74 -18.61
CA ASP A 22 -1.96 -21.52 -17.44
C ASP A 22 -2.33 -20.81 -16.15
N PHE A 23 -2.27 -21.56 -15.03
CA PHE A 23 -2.49 -20.97 -13.71
C PHE A 23 -1.33 -20.06 -13.29
N ASP A 24 -1.68 -19.02 -12.56
CA ASP A 24 -0.72 -18.15 -11.93
C ASP A 24 -0.33 -18.68 -10.55
N TYR A 25 0.98 -18.89 -10.32
CA TYR A 25 1.50 -19.45 -9.05
C TYR A 25 2.30 -18.42 -8.30
N GLN A 26 2.07 -18.39 -6.99
CA GLN A 26 2.97 -17.73 -6.04
C GLN A 26 3.76 -18.80 -5.29
N PHE A 27 5.09 -18.65 -5.23
CA PHE A 27 5.96 -19.57 -4.51
C PHE A 27 6.36 -19.06 -3.14
N GLU A 28 6.00 -17.83 -2.87
CA GLU A 28 6.14 -17.16 -1.60
C GLU A 28 4.85 -16.39 -1.30
N HIS A 29 4.24 -16.67 -0.18
CA HIS A 29 3.07 -15.93 0.28
C HIS A 29 3.09 -15.70 1.79
N ARG A 30 2.34 -14.72 2.24
CA ARG A 30 2.21 -14.41 3.67
C ARG A 30 0.90 -14.96 4.22
N VAL A 31 1.00 -15.72 5.32
CA VAL A 31 -0.15 -16.16 6.11
C VAL A 31 -0.07 -15.47 7.47
N GLY A 32 -0.85 -14.42 7.65
CA GLY A 32 -0.72 -13.53 8.79
C GLY A 32 0.65 -12.86 8.83
N ARG A 33 1.48 -13.19 9.84
CA ARG A 33 2.86 -12.70 9.97
C ARG A 33 3.91 -13.66 9.43
N ALA A 34 3.52 -14.88 9.09
CA ALA A 34 4.45 -15.88 8.60
C ALA A 34 4.64 -15.79 7.09
N ARG A 35 5.89 -15.90 6.65
CA ARG A 35 6.28 -16.05 5.25
C ARG A 35 6.35 -17.55 4.95
N VAL A 36 5.58 -18.01 3.99
CA VAL A 36 5.49 -19.43 3.61
C VAL A 36 6.06 -19.60 2.21
N LEU A 37 7.09 -20.44 2.09
CA LEU A 37 7.71 -20.80 0.82
C LEU A 37 7.10 -22.11 0.33
N ALA A 38 5.97 -22.03 -0.35
CA ALA A 38 5.31 -23.18 -0.96
C ALA A 38 4.57 -22.72 -2.22
N PRO A 39 4.50 -23.54 -3.27
CA PRO A 39 3.71 -23.20 -4.44
C PRO A 39 2.22 -23.19 -4.09
N VAL A 40 1.57 -22.06 -4.33
CA VAL A 40 0.13 -21.87 -4.20
C VAL A 40 -0.40 -21.14 -5.43
N LEU A 41 -1.67 -21.35 -5.77
CA LEU A 41 -2.32 -20.54 -6.79
C LEU A 41 -2.44 -19.09 -6.31
N ASN A 42 -2.20 -18.14 -7.19
CA ASN A 42 -2.39 -16.72 -6.91
C ASN A 42 -3.88 -16.42 -6.88
N ILE A 43 -4.47 -16.47 -5.68
CA ILE A 43 -5.88 -16.18 -5.41
C ILE A 43 -5.94 -15.00 -4.45
N GLU A 44 -6.62 -13.95 -4.85
CA GLU A 44 -6.92 -12.81 -3.97
C GLU A 44 -8.32 -12.99 -3.39
N THR A 45 -8.42 -12.87 -2.08
CA THR A 45 -9.69 -12.97 -1.34
C THR A 45 -10.08 -11.61 -0.80
N VAL A 46 -11.28 -11.16 -1.08
CA VAL A 46 -11.85 -9.95 -0.51
C VAL A 46 -13.04 -10.27 0.38
N ALA A 47 -13.13 -9.60 1.54
CA ALA A 47 -14.26 -9.72 2.46
C ALA A 47 -15.49 -8.96 1.91
N ALA A 48 -15.98 -9.40 0.76
CA ALA A 48 -17.19 -8.92 0.10
C ALA A 48 -17.96 -10.13 -0.41
N GLY A 49 -19.01 -10.51 0.29
CA GLY A 49 -19.88 -11.65 -0.03
C GLY A 49 -21.33 -11.31 0.24
N GLY A 50 -22.25 -12.26 0.02
CA GLY A 50 -23.68 -12.04 0.23
C GLY A 50 -24.05 -11.63 1.65
N GLY A 51 -23.31 -12.09 2.67
CA GLY A 51 -23.48 -11.76 4.07
C GLY A 51 -22.70 -10.51 4.55
N SER A 52 -22.00 -9.81 3.66
CA SER A 52 -21.31 -8.57 4.05
C SER A 52 -22.29 -7.53 4.57
N ILE A 53 -22.01 -6.99 5.77
CA ILE A 53 -22.90 -6.07 6.49
C ILE A 53 -22.90 -4.72 5.79
N CYS A 54 -24.08 -4.23 5.48
CA CYS A 54 -24.32 -2.89 4.95
C CYS A 54 -24.75 -1.97 6.09
N GLY A 55 -24.16 -0.78 6.18
CA GLY A 55 -24.48 0.14 7.28
C GLY A 55 -24.10 1.58 6.99
N PHE A 56 -24.40 2.43 7.97
CA PHE A 56 -24.03 3.83 8.04
C PHE A 56 -23.39 4.10 9.39
N ASN A 57 -22.18 4.64 9.39
CA ASN A 57 -21.42 4.87 10.64
C ASN A 57 -21.62 6.28 11.24
N GLY A 58 -22.59 7.03 10.75
CA GLY A 58 -22.88 8.42 11.12
C GLY A 58 -22.37 9.44 10.08
N GLU A 59 -21.48 9.04 9.18
CA GLU A 59 -20.89 9.89 8.17
C GLU A 59 -20.89 9.28 6.77
N GLU A 60 -20.65 7.97 6.65
CA GLU A 60 -20.53 7.25 5.37
C GLU A 60 -21.27 5.92 5.38
N LEU A 61 -21.63 5.50 4.18
CA LEU A 61 -22.14 4.15 3.96
C LEU A 61 -20.96 3.18 3.88
N PHE A 62 -21.12 1.99 4.41
CA PHE A 62 -20.12 0.94 4.31
C PHE A 62 -20.74 -0.41 3.95
N VAL A 63 -19.93 -1.28 3.32
CA VAL A 63 -20.27 -2.69 3.06
C VAL A 63 -19.07 -3.53 3.51
N GLY A 64 -19.26 -4.37 4.54
CA GLY A 64 -18.18 -5.12 5.15
C GLY A 64 -17.11 -4.23 5.81
N PRO A 65 -15.93 -4.77 6.17
CA PRO A 65 -15.46 -6.15 5.92
C PRO A 65 -16.14 -7.22 6.78
N GLU A 66 -16.91 -6.85 7.79
CA GLU A 66 -17.62 -7.78 8.66
C GLU A 66 -18.76 -8.47 7.91
N SER A 67 -18.94 -9.76 8.18
CA SER A 67 -20.02 -10.58 7.63
C SER A 67 -20.97 -11.02 8.73
N ALA A 68 -22.27 -11.01 8.46
CA ALA A 68 -23.29 -11.59 9.33
C ALA A 68 -23.18 -13.12 9.45
N GLY A 69 -22.38 -13.75 8.61
CA GLY A 69 -22.22 -15.20 8.59
C GLY A 69 -23.52 -15.94 8.31
N ALA A 70 -23.65 -17.14 8.86
CA ALA A 70 -24.88 -17.94 8.78
C ALA A 70 -25.79 -17.76 10.00
N ASN A 71 -25.26 -17.26 11.12
CA ASN A 71 -26.01 -17.01 12.37
C ASN A 71 -25.48 -15.72 13.03
N PRO A 72 -26.29 -14.66 13.15
CA PRO A 72 -27.73 -14.57 12.77
C PRO A 72 -28.00 -14.59 11.27
N GLY A 73 -26.98 -14.32 10.41
CA GLY A 73 -27.11 -14.23 8.95
C GLY A 73 -27.75 -12.90 8.50
N PRO A 74 -28.07 -12.77 7.21
CA PRO A 74 -28.80 -11.66 6.64
C PRO A 74 -30.14 -11.38 7.36
N ALA A 75 -30.55 -10.11 7.37
CA ALA A 75 -31.82 -9.72 8.00
C ALA A 75 -33.02 -10.53 7.48
N CYS A 76 -33.02 -10.84 6.16
CA CYS A 76 -34.08 -11.63 5.54
C CYS A 76 -34.19 -13.08 6.04
N TYR A 77 -33.21 -13.60 6.77
CA TYR A 77 -33.30 -14.93 7.36
C TYR A 77 -34.20 -14.95 8.61
N GLY A 78 -34.64 -13.77 9.09
CA GLY A 78 -35.60 -13.65 10.20
C GLY A 78 -35.04 -13.95 11.59
N ALA A 79 -33.71 -14.15 11.72
CA ALA A 79 -33.03 -14.41 12.98
C ALA A 79 -32.50 -13.15 13.70
N GLY A 80 -32.92 -11.95 13.26
CA GLY A 80 -32.49 -10.67 13.83
C GLY A 80 -31.12 -10.19 13.36
N GLY A 81 -30.67 -10.64 12.20
CA GLY A 81 -29.42 -10.18 11.57
C GLY A 81 -29.48 -8.76 11.03
N PRO A 82 -28.30 -8.17 10.71
CA PRO A 82 -28.20 -6.84 10.11
C PRO A 82 -28.55 -6.87 8.62
N LEU A 83 -28.69 -5.67 8.02
CA LEU A 83 -28.78 -5.52 6.56
C LEU A 83 -27.48 -6.01 5.91
N THR A 84 -27.60 -6.83 4.86
CA THR A 84 -26.47 -7.39 4.12
C THR A 84 -26.65 -7.24 2.61
N VAL A 85 -25.61 -7.55 1.83
CA VAL A 85 -25.66 -7.57 0.36
C VAL A 85 -26.76 -8.51 -0.17
N THR A 86 -27.03 -9.63 0.52
CA THR A 86 -28.15 -10.53 0.19
C THR A 86 -29.49 -9.82 0.34
N ASP A 87 -29.69 -9.05 1.42
CA ASP A 87 -30.92 -8.29 1.63
C ASP A 87 -31.09 -7.18 0.57
N VAL A 88 -29.98 -6.53 0.22
CA VAL A 88 -29.95 -5.51 -0.85
C VAL A 88 -30.39 -6.11 -2.18
N ASN A 89 -29.81 -7.24 -2.59
CA ASN A 89 -30.20 -7.94 -3.83
C ASN A 89 -31.66 -8.41 -3.80
N LEU A 90 -32.14 -8.89 -2.65
CA LEU A 90 -33.52 -9.31 -2.45
C LEU A 90 -34.50 -8.14 -2.60
N LEU A 91 -34.22 -7.00 -1.95
CA LEU A 91 -35.07 -5.81 -1.98
C LEU A 91 -35.06 -5.12 -3.37
N LEU A 92 -33.98 -5.21 -4.12
CA LEU A 92 -33.88 -4.76 -5.52
C LEU A 92 -34.55 -5.74 -6.51
N GLY A 93 -35.10 -6.86 -6.02
CA GLY A 93 -35.76 -7.84 -6.88
C GLY A 93 -34.79 -8.63 -7.78
N ARG A 94 -33.51 -8.74 -7.39
CA ARG A 94 -32.47 -9.53 -8.07
C ARG A 94 -32.43 -10.98 -7.60
N LEU A 95 -33.18 -11.31 -6.57
CA LEU A 95 -33.37 -12.64 -5.99
C LEU A 95 -34.86 -12.98 -5.93
N ASP A 96 -35.19 -14.21 -6.28
CA ASP A 96 -36.56 -14.74 -6.15
C ASP A 96 -36.72 -15.37 -4.75
N PRO A 97 -37.60 -14.81 -3.89
CA PRO A 97 -37.84 -15.35 -2.56
C PRO A 97 -38.29 -16.81 -2.55
N GLU A 98 -39.03 -17.24 -3.58
CA GLU A 98 -39.59 -18.59 -3.67
C GLU A 98 -38.53 -19.65 -4.01
N GLN A 99 -37.39 -19.25 -4.56
CA GLN A 99 -36.32 -20.15 -5.02
C GLN A 99 -35.04 -20.04 -4.18
N PHE A 100 -35.07 -19.35 -3.06
CA PHE A 100 -33.87 -19.05 -2.25
C PHE A 100 -33.31 -20.26 -1.47
N GLY A 101 -33.97 -21.40 -1.49
CA GLY A 101 -33.53 -22.62 -0.79
C GLY A 101 -33.84 -22.66 0.72
N ILE A 102 -34.02 -21.51 1.36
CA ILE A 102 -34.53 -21.32 2.72
C ILE A 102 -35.62 -20.26 2.72
N PRO A 103 -36.58 -20.30 3.64
CA PRO A 103 -37.58 -19.23 3.77
C PRO A 103 -36.91 -17.89 4.04
N VAL A 104 -37.28 -16.85 3.29
CA VAL A 104 -36.80 -15.47 3.47
C VAL A 104 -37.94 -14.55 3.85
N CYS A 105 -37.67 -13.58 4.73
CA CYS A 105 -38.58 -12.59 5.21
C CYS A 105 -38.26 -11.20 4.66
N LEU A 106 -38.99 -10.75 3.64
CA LEU A 106 -38.84 -9.42 3.06
C LEU A 106 -39.07 -8.28 4.05
N GLU A 107 -39.96 -8.48 5.00
CA GLU A 107 -40.31 -7.47 6.01
C GLU A 107 -39.14 -7.21 6.96
N SER A 108 -38.39 -8.26 7.34
CA SER A 108 -37.18 -8.12 8.15
C SER A 108 -36.08 -7.34 7.41
N ALA A 109 -35.89 -7.61 6.12
CA ALA A 109 -34.93 -6.87 5.31
C ALA A 109 -35.31 -5.38 5.16
N ARG A 110 -36.64 -5.10 4.95
CA ARG A 110 -37.14 -3.71 4.90
C ARG A 110 -36.96 -2.98 6.21
N ALA A 111 -37.24 -3.63 7.34
CA ALA A 111 -37.05 -3.05 8.67
C ALA A 111 -35.59 -2.72 8.96
N ALA A 112 -34.64 -3.60 8.56
CA ALA A 112 -33.19 -3.35 8.67
C ALA A 112 -32.76 -2.16 7.81
N LEU A 113 -33.26 -2.06 6.56
CA LEU A 113 -33.00 -0.91 5.68
C LEU A 113 -33.52 0.40 6.29
N GLU A 114 -34.74 0.39 6.81
CA GLU A 114 -35.36 1.58 7.40
C GLU A 114 -34.62 2.07 8.66
N THR A 115 -34.04 1.16 9.42
CA THR A 115 -33.18 1.51 10.56
C THR A 115 -31.98 2.33 10.11
N ILE A 116 -31.30 1.93 9.02
CA ILE A 116 -30.18 2.65 8.47
C ILE A 116 -30.63 3.99 7.87
N ARG A 117 -31.71 3.97 7.06
CA ARG A 117 -32.23 5.16 6.40
C ARG A 117 -32.59 6.26 7.41
N SER A 118 -33.20 5.88 8.54
CA SER A 118 -33.57 6.82 9.61
C SER A 118 -32.36 7.46 10.31
N ALA A 119 -31.17 6.87 10.20
CA ALA A 119 -29.94 7.42 10.77
C ALA A 119 -29.22 8.40 9.82
N ILE A 120 -29.59 8.42 8.53
CA ILE A 120 -29.01 9.32 7.54
C ILE A 120 -29.71 10.69 7.62
N PRO A 121 -28.95 11.81 7.76
CA PRO A 121 -29.52 13.16 7.93
C PRO A 121 -30.40 13.64 6.78
N ASP A 122 -30.08 13.28 5.54
CA ASP A 122 -30.84 13.64 4.35
C ASP A 122 -31.72 12.46 3.91
N ALA A 123 -32.98 12.71 3.68
CA ALA A 123 -33.94 11.68 3.27
C ALA A 123 -33.53 11.12 1.88
N THR A 124 -32.87 9.97 1.90
CA THR A 124 -32.50 9.23 0.68
C THR A 124 -33.62 8.23 0.36
N GLU A 125 -33.98 8.13 -0.93
CA GLU A 125 -34.95 7.15 -1.36
C GLU A 125 -34.42 5.71 -1.17
N PRO A 126 -35.26 4.76 -0.74
CA PRO A 126 -34.86 3.39 -0.44
C PRO A 126 -34.10 2.72 -1.61
N GLU A 127 -34.58 2.88 -2.84
CA GLU A 127 -33.99 2.30 -4.04
C GLU A 127 -32.59 2.88 -4.33
N GLU A 128 -32.40 4.16 -4.08
CA GLU A 128 -31.12 4.83 -4.24
C GLU A 128 -30.10 4.36 -3.23
N LEU A 129 -30.52 4.18 -1.96
CA LEU A 129 -29.66 3.66 -0.90
C LEU A 129 -29.23 2.21 -1.18
N LEU A 130 -30.18 1.36 -1.61
CA LEU A 130 -29.89 -0.02 -2.00
C LEU A 130 -28.92 -0.09 -3.18
N ALA A 131 -29.13 0.72 -4.23
CA ALA A 131 -28.20 0.81 -5.36
C ALA A 131 -26.82 1.29 -4.93
N GLY A 132 -26.75 2.21 -3.97
CA GLY A 132 -25.52 2.68 -3.36
C GLY A 132 -24.73 1.56 -2.70
N PHE A 133 -25.33 0.78 -1.81
CA PHE A 133 -24.68 -0.37 -1.18
C PHE A 133 -24.20 -1.40 -2.21
N LEU A 134 -25.01 -1.67 -3.25
CA LEU A 134 -24.63 -2.60 -4.29
C LEU A 134 -23.40 -2.11 -5.07
N ASN A 135 -23.33 -0.81 -5.37
CA ASN A 135 -22.21 -0.20 -6.07
C ASN A 135 -20.91 -0.24 -5.23
N ILE A 136 -21.00 0.02 -3.92
CA ILE A 136 -19.84 -0.10 -3.00
C ILE A 136 -19.34 -1.54 -2.96
N ALA A 137 -20.23 -2.53 -2.86
CA ALA A 137 -19.86 -3.93 -2.90
C ALA A 137 -19.16 -4.31 -4.21
N ASN A 138 -19.73 -3.89 -5.36
CA ASN A 138 -19.17 -4.18 -6.69
C ASN A 138 -17.80 -3.51 -6.90
N GLU A 139 -17.58 -2.29 -6.35
CA GLU A 139 -16.27 -1.63 -6.44
C GLU A 139 -15.21 -2.40 -5.66
N ARG A 140 -15.49 -2.85 -4.43
CA ARG A 140 -14.57 -3.68 -3.64
C ARG A 140 -14.19 -5.00 -4.33
N MET A 141 -15.15 -5.62 -5.02
CA MET A 141 -14.90 -6.83 -5.80
C MET A 141 -14.06 -6.54 -7.04
N ALA A 142 -14.32 -5.43 -7.74
CA ALA A 142 -13.51 -4.99 -8.87
C ALA A 142 -12.07 -4.67 -8.44
N ASP A 143 -11.85 -4.09 -7.25
CA ASP A 143 -10.52 -3.83 -6.70
C ASP A 143 -9.73 -5.12 -6.46
N ALA A 144 -10.39 -6.20 -6.01
CA ALA A 144 -9.73 -7.51 -5.89
C ALA A 144 -9.26 -8.05 -7.25
N VAL A 145 -10.06 -7.86 -8.31
CA VAL A 145 -9.64 -8.24 -9.67
C VAL A 145 -8.48 -7.37 -10.16
N ARG A 146 -8.49 -6.06 -9.88
CA ARG A 146 -7.36 -5.16 -10.22
C ARG A 146 -6.07 -5.62 -9.56
N LYS A 147 -6.12 -6.14 -8.35
CA LYS A 147 -4.95 -6.67 -7.64
C LYS A 147 -4.26 -7.80 -8.36
N ILE A 148 -4.99 -8.77 -8.91
CA ILE A 148 -4.44 -9.93 -9.61
C ILE A 148 -4.21 -9.68 -11.11
N SER A 149 -4.61 -8.53 -11.63
CA SER A 149 -4.48 -8.18 -13.05
C SER A 149 -3.60 -6.94 -13.25
N ILE A 150 -4.11 -5.74 -13.05
CA ILE A 150 -3.41 -4.48 -13.36
C ILE A 150 -2.09 -4.38 -12.58
N ARG A 151 -2.06 -4.79 -11.31
CA ARG A 151 -0.85 -4.80 -10.49
C ARG A 151 0.21 -5.78 -10.99
N GLU A 152 -0.21 -6.84 -11.67
CA GLU A 152 0.65 -7.82 -12.33
C GLU A 152 0.98 -7.45 -13.78
N GLY A 153 0.54 -6.28 -14.25
CA GLY A 153 0.79 -5.75 -15.60
C GLY A 153 -0.14 -6.30 -16.67
N TYR A 154 -1.32 -6.80 -16.30
CA TYR A 154 -2.32 -7.33 -17.24
C TYR A 154 -3.56 -6.45 -17.27
N ASP A 155 -4.10 -6.16 -18.45
CA ASP A 155 -5.36 -5.42 -18.58
C ASP A 155 -6.54 -6.39 -18.43
N PRO A 156 -7.42 -6.24 -17.43
CA PRO A 156 -8.58 -7.11 -17.28
C PRO A 156 -9.55 -7.06 -18.47
N ALA A 157 -9.55 -6.00 -19.25
CA ALA A 157 -10.38 -5.89 -20.47
C ALA A 157 -10.04 -6.94 -21.53
N ASP A 158 -8.82 -7.51 -21.50
CA ASP A 158 -8.39 -8.59 -22.40
C ASP A 158 -8.90 -9.99 -22.00
N TYR A 159 -9.63 -10.10 -20.88
CA TYR A 159 -10.07 -11.38 -20.29
C TYR A 159 -11.59 -11.53 -20.35
N ALA A 160 -12.06 -12.77 -20.30
CA ALA A 160 -13.45 -13.06 -19.96
C ALA A 160 -13.59 -13.31 -18.45
N LEU A 161 -14.68 -12.82 -17.84
CA LEU A 161 -14.99 -13.07 -16.44
C LEU A 161 -15.78 -14.39 -16.32
N VAL A 162 -15.28 -15.37 -15.56
CA VAL A 162 -16.00 -16.61 -15.24
C VAL A 162 -16.62 -16.44 -13.85
N ALA A 163 -17.93 -16.20 -13.81
CA ALA A 163 -18.66 -15.96 -12.58
C ALA A 163 -19.25 -17.26 -12.04
N PHE A 164 -18.92 -17.56 -10.78
CA PHE A 164 -19.39 -18.75 -10.09
C PHE A 164 -19.55 -18.51 -8.58
N GLY A 165 -19.85 -19.55 -7.80
CA GLY A 165 -20.35 -19.39 -6.44
C GLY A 165 -21.84 -19.08 -6.42
N GLY A 166 -22.45 -19.08 -5.23
CA GLY A 166 -23.89 -18.84 -5.08
C GLY A 166 -24.35 -17.44 -5.46
N ALA A 167 -23.48 -16.44 -5.30
CA ALA A 167 -23.78 -15.02 -5.52
C ALA A 167 -23.03 -14.40 -6.72
N GLY A 168 -22.00 -15.05 -7.27
CA GLY A 168 -21.15 -14.46 -8.30
C GLY A 168 -21.90 -13.94 -9.52
N GLY A 169 -22.87 -14.71 -10.02
CA GLY A 169 -23.71 -14.32 -11.16
C GLY A 169 -24.58 -13.06 -10.94
N GLN A 170 -24.84 -12.69 -9.68
CA GLN A 170 -25.66 -11.50 -9.36
C GLN A 170 -24.90 -10.20 -9.57
N HIS A 171 -23.58 -10.24 -9.48
CA HIS A 171 -22.69 -9.08 -9.50
C HIS A 171 -21.82 -9.01 -10.76
N ALA A 172 -21.75 -10.10 -11.53
CA ALA A 172 -20.78 -10.30 -12.61
C ALA A 172 -20.82 -9.21 -13.70
N CYS A 173 -22.00 -8.82 -14.20
CA CYS A 173 -22.16 -7.75 -15.19
C CYS A 173 -21.62 -6.41 -14.68
N ALA A 174 -22.05 -6.01 -13.48
CA ALA A 174 -21.63 -4.74 -12.89
C ALA A 174 -20.12 -4.70 -12.55
N VAL A 175 -19.53 -5.81 -12.11
CA VAL A 175 -18.08 -5.92 -11.88
C VAL A 175 -17.33 -5.88 -13.21
N ALA A 176 -17.80 -6.60 -14.24
CA ALA A 176 -17.21 -6.61 -15.57
C ALA A 176 -17.19 -5.20 -16.20
N GLU A 177 -18.30 -4.44 -16.09
CA GLU A 177 -18.34 -3.04 -16.55
C GLU A 177 -17.28 -2.15 -15.90
N LYS A 178 -17.08 -2.28 -14.57
CA LYS A 178 -16.06 -1.52 -13.82
C LYS A 178 -14.62 -1.84 -14.23
N LEU A 179 -14.42 -3.00 -14.88
CA LEU A 179 -13.12 -3.49 -15.33
C LEU A 179 -12.93 -3.38 -16.85
N GLY A 180 -13.94 -2.92 -17.59
CA GLY A 180 -13.92 -2.89 -19.05
C GLY A 180 -14.02 -4.27 -19.70
N ILE A 181 -14.41 -5.31 -18.96
CA ILE A 181 -14.62 -6.66 -19.47
C ILE A 181 -15.95 -6.72 -20.23
N THR A 182 -15.93 -7.23 -21.44
CA THR A 182 -17.12 -7.28 -22.32
C THR A 182 -17.78 -8.66 -22.38
N THR A 183 -17.15 -9.67 -21.79
CA THR A 183 -17.66 -11.06 -21.83
C THR A 183 -17.68 -11.67 -20.43
N VAL A 184 -18.84 -12.18 -20.03
CA VAL A 184 -19.00 -12.94 -18.77
C VAL A 184 -19.50 -14.33 -19.08
N LEU A 185 -18.92 -15.35 -18.45
CA LEU A 185 -19.30 -16.74 -18.58
C LEU A 185 -19.86 -17.23 -17.24
N CYS A 186 -21.08 -17.77 -17.25
CA CYS A 186 -21.71 -18.38 -16.09
C CYS A 186 -21.94 -19.88 -16.40
N PRO A 187 -21.04 -20.78 -15.94
CA PRO A 187 -21.14 -22.22 -16.16
C PRO A 187 -22.47 -22.81 -15.64
N SER A 188 -22.91 -23.96 -16.20
CA SER A 188 -24.14 -24.62 -15.77
C SER A 188 -24.11 -25.12 -14.34
N ASP A 189 -22.92 -25.38 -13.82
CA ASP A 189 -22.66 -25.83 -12.46
C ASP A 189 -21.98 -24.74 -11.59
N ALA A 190 -22.21 -23.47 -11.91
CA ALA A 190 -21.58 -22.33 -11.26
C ALA A 190 -21.61 -22.40 -9.72
N GLY A 191 -22.70 -22.84 -9.11
CA GLY A 191 -22.78 -23.01 -7.64
C GLY A 191 -21.95 -24.17 -7.09
N LEU A 192 -21.37 -25.02 -7.93
CA LEU A 192 -20.57 -26.21 -7.58
C LEU A 192 -19.20 -26.26 -8.29
N LEU A 193 -18.84 -25.17 -8.99
CA LEU A 193 -17.66 -25.15 -9.87
C LEU A 193 -16.37 -25.41 -9.10
N SER A 194 -16.23 -24.92 -7.88
CA SER A 194 -15.05 -25.16 -7.01
C SER A 194 -14.91 -26.66 -6.68
N ALA A 195 -16.02 -27.37 -6.43
CA ALA A 195 -16.00 -28.83 -6.23
C ALA A 195 -15.64 -29.59 -7.51
N ARG A 196 -16.12 -29.12 -8.67
CA ARG A 196 -15.71 -29.66 -9.98
C ARG A 196 -14.23 -29.43 -10.23
N GLY A 197 -13.70 -28.25 -9.92
CA GLY A 197 -12.27 -27.94 -10.01
C GLY A 197 -11.40 -28.90 -9.20
N LEU A 198 -11.82 -29.26 -7.98
CA LEU A 198 -11.14 -30.26 -7.17
C LEU A 198 -11.12 -31.65 -7.82
N ARG A 199 -12.22 -32.04 -8.49
CA ARG A 199 -12.28 -33.33 -9.22
C ARG A 199 -11.37 -33.35 -10.43
N GLU A 200 -11.23 -32.24 -11.12
CA GLU A 200 -10.43 -32.11 -12.36
C GLU A 200 -8.96 -31.72 -12.04
N ALA A 201 -8.62 -31.49 -10.76
CA ALA A 201 -7.28 -31.12 -10.35
C ALA A 201 -6.25 -32.18 -10.74
N VAL A 202 -5.15 -31.72 -11.33
CA VAL A 202 -4.02 -32.58 -11.72
C VAL A 202 -3.05 -32.74 -10.56
N ILE A 203 -2.31 -33.84 -10.52
CA ILE A 203 -1.21 -34.02 -9.58
C ILE A 203 0.03 -33.39 -10.20
N GLU A 204 0.61 -32.41 -9.53
CA GLU A 204 1.80 -31.71 -10.00
C GLU A 204 2.99 -31.91 -9.07
N ARG A 205 4.20 -31.93 -9.67
CA ARG A 205 5.47 -31.91 -8.94
C ARG A 205 6.41 -30.91 -9.58
N PHE A 206 7.08 -30.16 -8.73
CA PHE A 206 8.00 -29.10 -9.11
C PHE A 206 9.43 -29.58 -8.85
N ALA A 207 10.35 -29.27 -9.77
CA ALA A 207 11.78 -29.37 -9.53
C ALA A 207 12.40 -27.99 -9.81
N GLU A 208 13.21 -27.49 -8.88
CA GLU A 208 13.82 -26.17 -8.98
C GLU A 208 15.29 -26.23 -8.64
N ARG A 209 16.06 -25.37 -9.30
CA ARG A 209 17.47 -25.13 -9.01
C ARG A 209 17.78 -23.65 -9.06
N GLN A 210 18.26 -23.10 -7.96
CA GLN A 210 18.79 -21.75 -7.90
C GLN A 210 20.17 -21.70 -8.54
N LEU A 211 20.46 -20.67 -9.35
CA LEU A 211 21.71 -20.55 -10.07
C LEU A 211 22.48 -19.25 -9.72
N LEU A 212 21.80 -18.13 -9.67
CA LEU A 212 22.37 -16.80 -9.36
C LEU A 212 23.62 -16.50 -10.22
N ARG A 213 23.50 -16.68 -11.54
CA ARG A 213 24.60 -16.49 -12.50
C ARG A 213 24.15 -15.74 -13.74
N PRO A 214 25.07 -14.98 -14.37
CA PRO A 214 24.76 -14.27 -15.61
C PRO A 214 24.22 -15.21 -16.72
N LEU A 215 23.16 -14.78 -17.40
CA LEU A 215 22.50 -15.55 -18.48
C LEU A 215 23.50 -15.95 -19.58
N ASP A 216 24.43 -15.06 -19.93
CA ASP A 216 25.42 -15.32 -20.99
C ASP A 216 26.39 -16.45 -20.65
N GLU A 217 26.70 -16.68 -19.38
CA GLU A 217 27.52 -17.77 -18.91
C GLU A 217 26.81 -19.14 -18.89
N LEU A 218 25.47 -19.09 -18.84
CA LEU A 218 24.65 -20.29 -18.68
C LEU A 218 24.15 -20.88 -20.02
N LYS A 219 24.33 -20.19 -21.14
CA LYS A 219 23.80 -20.61 -22.45
C LYS A 219 24.16 -22.05 -22.83
N SER A 220 25.34 -22.52 -22.45
CA SER A 220 25.80 -23.88 -22.77
C SER A 220 25.29 -24.99 -21.83
N ILE A 221 24.84 -24.64 -20.64
CA ILE A 221 24.43 -25.62 -19.60
C ILE A 221 22.94 -25.52 -19.25
N LEU A 222 22.25 -24.49 -19.75
CA LEU A 222 20.85 -24.23 -19.44
C LEU A 222 19.94 -25.40 -19.85
N ALA A 223 20.12 -25.92 -21.07
CA ALA A 223 19.34 -27.03 -21.60
C ALA A 223 19.57 -28.33 -20.79
N ASP A 224 20.82 -28.63 -20.43
CA ASP A 224 21.17 -29.81 -19.63
C ASP A 224 20.57 -29.70 -18.23
N THR A 225 20.61 -28.52 -17.61
CA THR A 225 20.01 -28.26 -16.30
C THR A 225 18.48 -28.45 -16.33
N ILE A 226 17.83 -27.96 -17.39
CA ILE A 226 16.38 -28.15 -17.58
C ILE A 226 16.05 -29.65 -17.70
N LEU A 227 16.79 -30.41 -18.52
CA LEU A 227 16.59 -31.85 -18.67
C LEU A 227 16.76 -32.63 -17.36
N GLU A 228 17.75 -32.29 -16.55
CA GLU A 228 17.93 -32.89 -15.23
C GLU A 228 16.72 -32.60 -14.30
N LEU A 229 16.19 -31.37 -14.32
CA LEU A 229 15.02 -30.98 -13.52
C LEU A 229 13.74 -31.64 -14.05
N GLU A 230 13.59 -31.84 -15.35
CA GLU A 230 12.49 -32.61 -15.94
C GLU A 230 12.48 -34.05 -15.40
N GLN A 231 13.64 -34.69 -15.45
CA GLN A 231 13.76 -36.07 -14.94
C GLN A 231 13.42 -36.13 -13.44
N LEU A 232 13.89 -35.16 -12.66
CA LEU A 232 13.62 -35.06 -11.23
C LEU A 232 12.12 -34.87 -10.94
N ALA A 233 11.44 -33.95 -11.66
CA ALA A 233 10.02 -33.74 -11.51
C ALA A 233 9.17 -34.95 -11.86
N LEU A 234 9.49 -35.63 -12.98
CA LEU A 234 8.84 -36.87 -13.42
C LEU A 234 9.11 -38.02 -12.43
N GLU A 235 10.33 -38.12 -11.87
CA GLU A 235 10.63 -39.10 -10.82
C GLU A 235 9.79 -38.89 -9.55
N ARG A 236 9.53 -37.65 -9.17
CA ARG A 236 8.64 -37.36 -8.04
C ARG A 236 7.22 -37.86 -8.27
N LEU A 237 6.67 -37.67 -9.47
CA LEU A 237 5.35 -38.20 -9.84
C LEU A 237 5.35 -39.75 -9.85
N ARG A 238 6.43 -40.41 -10.31
CA ARG A 238 6.56 -41.89 -10.26
C ARG A 238 6.58 -42.42 -8.83
N LYS A 239 7.22 -41.71 -7.89
CA LYS A 239 7.18 -42.06 -6.45
C LYS A 239 5.79 -41.98 -5.86
N ASP A 240 4.91 -41.17 -6.43
CA ASP A 240 3.48 -41.08 -6.06
C ASP A 240 2.64 -42.19 -6.72
N GLY A 241 3.27 -43.12 -7.45
CA GLY A 241 2.62 -44.31 -8.07
C GLY A 241 2.09 -44.07 -9.48
N LEU A 242 2.45 -42.97 -10.14
CA LEU A 242 2.00 -42.63 -11.49
C LEU A 242 2.93 -43.27 -12.55
N THR A 243 2.34 -43.67 -13.68
CA THR A 243 3.12 -44.26 -14.79
C THR A 243 3.62 -43.19 -15.75
N PRO A 244 4.68 -43.45 -16.53
CA PRO A 244 5.20 -42.50 -17.52
C PRO A 244 4.16 -42.06 -18.56
N GLU A 245 3.19 -42.91 -18.91
CA GLU A 245 2.13 -42.63 -19.87
C GLU A 245 1.06 -41.64 -19.31
N GLN A 246 1.01 -41.49 -17.99
CA GLN A 246 0.05 -40.62 -17.29
C GLN A 246 0.63 -39.25 -16.97
N THR A 247 1.93 -39.03 -17.29
CA THR A 247 2.64 -37.85 -16.83
C THR A 247 3.41 -37.17 -17.94
N SER A 248 3.40 -35.85 -17.92
CA SER A 248 4.13 -35.03 -18.90
C SER A 248 4.76 -33.79 -18.23
N VAL A 249 5.77 -33.21 -18.88
CA VAL A 249 6.32 -31.92 -18.48
C VAL A 249 5.42 -30.81 -19.01
N ARG A 250 4.81 -30.07 -18.10
CA ARG A 250 3.85 -29.01 -18.42
C ARG A 250 4.53 -27.70 -18.72
N ARG A 251 5.45 -27.25 -17.85
CA ARG A 251 6.13 -25.97 -18.00
C ARG A 251 7.60 -26.04 -17.62
N ARG A 252 8.36 -25.15 -18.26
CA ARG A 252 9.76 -24.88 -17.97
C ARG A 252 9.90 -23.39 -17.76
N LEU A 253 10.22 -22.94 -16.55
CA LEU A 253 10.28 -21.55 -16.17
C LEU A 253 11.72 -21.16 -15.88
N VAL A 254 12.17 -20.05 -16.43
CA VAL A 254 13.47 -19.44 -16.12
C VAL A 254 13.20 -18.09 -15.48
N SER A 255 13.57 -17.94 -14.23
CA SER A 255 13.44 -16.69 -13.48
C SER A 255 14.63 -15.80 -13.82
N LEU A 256 14.35 -14.64 -14.43
CA LEU A 256 15.36 -13.68 -14.89
C LEU A 256 15.21 -12.37 -14.15
N ARG A 257 16.34 -11.73 -13.85
CA ARG A 257 16.40 -10.38 -13.31
C ARG A 257 17.60 -9.61 -13.84
N HIS A 258 17.60 -8.30 -13.73
CA HIS A 258 18.85 -7.55 -13.84
C HIS A 258 19.70 -7.75 -12.58
N GLN A 259 21.01 -7.86 -12.75
CA GLN A 259 21.93 -8.01 -11.62
C GLN A 259 21.76 -6.88 -10.62
N GLY A 260 21.63 -7.24 -9.34
CA GLY A 260 21.33 -6.29 -8.25
C GLY A 260 19.84 -6.07 -7.98
N GLN A 261 18.92 -6.52 -8.84
CA GLN A 261 17.48 -6.53 -8.54
C GLN A 261 17.12 -7.76 -7.70
N GLU A 262 16.09 -7.62 -6.86
CA GLU A 262 15.55 -8.77 -6.10
C GLU A 262 14.40 -9.46 -6.82
N SER A 263 13.51 -8.68 -7.44
CA SER A 263 12.41 -9.25 -8.20
C SER A 263 12.93 -9.88 -9.50
N SER A 264 12.48 -11.09 -9.74
CA SER A 264 12.72 -11.80 -11.00
C SER A 264 11.40 -11.96 -11.74
N GLU A 265 11.47 -11.99 -13.06
CA GLU A 265 10.35 -12.30 -13.94
C GLU A 265 10.50 -13.74 -14.46
N GLU A 266 9.44 -14.51 -14.36
CA GLU A 266 9.40 -15.87 -14.89
C GLU A 266 9.11 -15.85 -16.38
N ILE A 267 10.00 -16.46 -17.16
CA ILE A 267 9.88 -16.58 -18.61
C ILE A 267 9.73 -18.07 -18.97
N ASP A 268 8.70 -18.39 -19.76
CA ASP A 268 8.52 -19.73 -20.27
C ASP A 268 9.64 -20.12 -21.24
N PHE A 269 10.41 -21.16 -20.90
CA PHE A 269 11.43 -21.70 -21.76
C PHE A 269 10.82 -22.69 -22.76
N ARG A 270 10.91 -22.35 -24.03
CA ARG A 270 10.59 -23.22 -25.16
C ARG A 270 11.78 -23.29 -26.10
N GLU A 271 11.91 -24.40 -26.81
CA GLU A 271 12.99 -24.56 -27.76
C GLU A 271 12.92 -23.46 -28.84
N GLY A 272 14.04 -22.72 -29.01
CA GLY A 272 14.14 -21.61 -29.97
C GLY A 272 13.69 -20.24 -29.43
N VAL A 273 13.27 -20.12 -28.17
CA VAL A 273 12.94 -18.82 -27.56
C VAL A 273 14.20 -18.07 -27.15
N ASP A 274 14.30 -16.81 -27.55
CA ASP A 274 15.32 -15.90 -27.04
C ASP A 274 14.86 -15.31 -25.69
N LEU A 275 15.37 -15.89 -24.60
CA LEU A 275 15.06 -15.48 -23.23
C LEU A 275 15.32 -14.00 -22.97
N LYS A 276 16.39 -13.42 -23.56
CA LYS A 276 16.70 -12.00 -23.41
C LYS A 276 15.63 -11.11 -24.03
N SER A 277 15.17 -11.46 -25.23
CA SER A 277 14.12 -10.71 -25.94
C SER A 277 12.77 -10.80 -25.22
N GLU A 278 12.40 -11.99 -24.74
CA GLU A 278 11.14 -12.17 -23.99
C GLU A 278 11.19 -11.45 -22.63
N PHE A 279 12.31 -11.53 -21.93
CA PHE A 279 12.51 -10.80 -20.68
C PHE A 279 12.44 -9.27 -20.92
N ARG A 280 13.08 -8.77 -22.01
CA ARG A 280 12.99 -7.35 -22.37
C ARG A 280 11.56 -6.90 -22.59
N LYS A 281 10.78 -7.62 -23.41
CA LYS A 281 9.38 -7.28 -23.68
C LYS A 281 8.57 -7.19 -22.39
N ARG A 282 8.71 -8.22 -21.53
CA ARG A 282 7.98 -8.26 -20.26
C ARG A 282 8.42 -7.15 -19.32
N TYR A 283 9.72 -6.93 -19.23
CA TYR A 283 10.31 -5.87 -18.41
C TYR A 283 9.83 -4.47 -18.86
N GLU A 284 9.92 -4.16 -20.16
CA GLU A 284 9.44 -2.89 -20.72
C GLU A 284 7.92 -2.70 -20.52
N SER A 285 7.13 -3.76 -20.59
CA SER A 285 5.69 -3.71 -20.32
C SER A 285 5.39 -3.36 -18.86
N LEU A 286 6.16 -3.91 -17.91
CA LEU A 286 5.97 -3.72 -16.46
C LEU A 286 6.56 -2.40 -15.98
N PHE A 287 7.77 -2.08 -16.44
CA PHE A 287 8.58 -0.98 -15.88
C PHE A 287 8.63 0.25 -16.80
N GLY A 288 8.20 0.13 -18.05
CA GLY A 288 8.21 1.25 -19.01
C GLY A 288 9.58 1.62 -19.57
N TYR A 289 10.65 0.93 -19.18
CA TYR A 289 12.03 1.17 -19.65
C TYR A 289 12.85 -0.12 -19.65
N TRP A 290 14.03 -0.08 -20.29
CA TRP A 290 14.99 -1.17 -20.31
C TRP A 290 16.39 -0.68 -19.90
N PRO A 291 17.07 -1.28 -18.89
CA PRO A 291 18.42 -0.93 -18.49
C PRO A 291 19.45 -1.51 -19.49
N GLU A 292 19.92 -0.73 -20.43
CA GLU A 292 20.84 -1.20 -21.51
C GLU A 292 22.19 -1.73 -20.97
N ASN A 293 22.68 -1.23 -19.84
CA ASN A 293 24.01 -1.53 -19.31
C ASN A 293 24.03 -2.57 -18.19
N LYS A 294 22.86 -3.12 -17.79
CA LYS A 294 22.81 -4.13 -16.72
C LYS A 294 22.81 -5.56 -17.29
N SER A 295 23.64 -6.42 -16.70
CA SER A 295 23.64 -7.84 -17.03
C SER A 295 22.36 -8.51 -16.55
N ILE A 296 21.91 -9.52 -17.30
CA ILE A 296 20.77 -10.35 -16.92
C ILE A 296 21.30 -11.55 -16.14
N GLU A 297 20.72 -11.80 -14.98
CA GLU A 297 21.03 -12.93 -14.12
C GLU A 297 19.90 -13.95 -14.16
N VAL A 298 20.24 -15.23 -14.29
CA VAL A 298 19.30 -16.34 -14.06
C VAL A 298 19.27 -16.61 -12.57
N VAL A 299 18.13 -16.33 -11.95
CA VAL A 299 17.90 -16.57 -10.52
C VAL A 299 17.70 -18.06 -10.26
N SER A 300 16.72 -18.65 -10.94
CA SER A 300 16.40 -20.06 -10.82
C SER A 300 15.81 -20.62 -12.11
N ILE A 301 15.85 -21.95 -12.23
CA ILE A 301 15.12 -22.70 -13.23
C ILE A 301 14.14 -23.61 -12.50
N ARG A 302 12.91 -23.63 -12.96
CA ARG A 302 11.85 -24.47 -12.41
C ARG A 302 11.18 -25.26 -13.51
N VAL A 303 10.96 -26.55 -13.27
CA VAL A 303 10.21 -27.45 -14.13
C VAL A 303 8.98 -27.94 -13.40
N ILE A 304 7.85 -27.89 -14.07
CA ILE A 304 6.55 -28.38 -13.60
C ILE A 304 6.18 -29.62 -14.43
N ALA A 305 6.04 -30.75 -13.78
CA ALA A 305 5.49 -31.97 -14.36
C ALA A 305 4.13 -32.29 -13.74
N SER A 306 3.19 -32.77 -14.53
CA SER A 306 1.84 -33.05 -14.06
C SER A 306 1.29 -34.33 -14.67
N THR A 307 0.20 -34.82 -14.10
CA THR A 307 -0.68 -35.77 -14.80
C THR A 307 -1.36 -35.07 -15.98
N ASP A 308 -1.78 -35.84 -16.98
CA ASP A 308 -2.53 -35.32 -18.11
C ASP A 308 -3.84 -34.68 -17.61
N SER A 309 -4.17 -33.54 -18.17
CA SER A 309 -5.44 -32.86 -17.87
C SER A 309 -6.57 -33.52 -18.68
N THR A 310 -7.78 -33.47 -18.13
CA THR A 310 -8.99 -33.85 -18.89
C THR A 310 -9.09 -33.00 -20.16
N PRO A 311 -9.36 -33.58 -21.34
CA PRO A 311 -9.50 -32.79 -22.55
C PRO A 311 -10.56 -31.70 -22.39
N PRO A 312 -10.34 -30.49 -22.93
CA PRO A 312 -11.30 -29.42 -22.82
C PRO A 312 -12.61 -29.77 -23.53
N ILE A 313 -13.72 -29.50 -22.87
CA ILE A 313 -15.06 -29.64 -23.49
C ILE A 313 -15.28 -28.39 -24.32
N TRP A 314 -15.48 -28.58 -25.63
CA TRP A 314 -15.79 -27.49 -26.54
C TRP A 314 -17.28 -27.17 -26.50
N GLU A 315 -17.66 -25.97 -26.17
CA GLU A 315 -19.02 -25.47 -26.11
C GLU A 315 -19.34 -24.64 -27.37
N SER A 316 -20.49 -24.85 -27.98
CA SER A 316 -20.98 -24.05 -29.10
C SER A 316 -22.11 -23.12 -28.61
N PHE A 317 -22.03 -21.88 -29.04
CA PHE A 317 -23.08 -20.87 -28.78
C PHE A 317 -23.82 -20.67 -30.10
N GLY A 318 -25.14 -20.94 -30.12
CA GLY A 318 -25.96 -20.77 -31.30
C GLY A 318 -26.09 -19.28 -31.67
N SER A 319 -26.42 -19.00 -32.92
CA SER A 319 -26.61 -17.64 -33.46
C SER A 319 -28.09 -17.22 -33.48
N ASN A 320 -28.87 -17.58 -32.47
CA ASN A 320 -30.28 -17.15 -32.45
C ASN A 320 -30.37 -15.66 -32.20
N THR A 321 -30.95 -14.90 -33.15
CA THR A 321 -31.03 -13.44 -33.10
C THR A 321 -32.31 -12.93 -32.43
N GLU A 322 -33.31 -13.78 -32.25
CA GLU A 322 -34.58 -13.37 -31.61
C GLU A 322 -34.53 -13.62 -30.09
N PRO A 323 -34.78 -12.57 -29.27
CA PRO A 323 -34.83 -12.75 -27.82
C PRO A 323 -36.10 -13.53 -27.41
N VAL A 324 -35.92 -14.31 -26.34
CA VAL A 324 -37.04 -15.00 -25.70
C VAL A 324 -37.89 -13.97 -24.95
N HIS A 325 -39.14 -13.73 -25.34
CA HIS A 325 -40.05 -12.76 -24.70
C HIS A 325 -41.26 -13.44 -24.06
N PRO A 326 -41.87 -12.90 -23.00
CA PRO A 326 -41.72 -11.63 -22.29
C PRO A 326 -41.49 -11.78 -20.76
N GLU A 327 -40.83 -12.84 -20.32
CA GLU A 327 -40.57 -13.03 -18.89
C GLU A 327 -39.34 -12.26 -18.43
N ARG A 328 -39.35 -11.74 -17.18
CA ARG A 328 -38.20 -11.10 -16.57
C ARG A 328 -37.34 -12.09 -15.77
N ILE A 329 -37.89 -13.25 -15.42
CA ILE A 329 -37.25 -14.32 -14.67
C ILE A 329 -37.34 -15.63 -15.50
N PHE A 330 -36.19 -16.16 -15.83
CA PHE A 330 -36.05 -17.38 -16.61
C PHE A 330 -35.46 -18.51 -15.75
N ARG A 331 -35.91 -19.74 -15.99
CA ARG A 331 -35.24 -20.93 -15.42
C ARG A 331 -34.29 -21.50 -16.44
N ARG A 332 -32.98 -21.64 -16.05
CA ARG A 332 -31.94 -22.13 -16.99
C ARG A 332 -32.34 -23.47 -17.67
N ASN A 333 -32.87 -24.41 -16.89
CA ASN A 333 -33.29 -25.73 -17.37
C ASN A 333 -34.51 -25.74 -18.34
N ALA A 334 -35.23 -24.65 -18.43
CA ALA A 334 -36.35 -24.44 -19.35
C ALA A 334 -35.93 -23.75 -20.64
N LEU A 335 -34.69 -23.29 -20.73
CA LEU A 335 -34.14 -22.63 -21.90
C LEU A 335 -33.56 -23.65 -22.88
N THR A 336 -33.68 -23.38 -24.16
CA THR A 336 -33.07 -24.19 -25.22
C THR A 336 -31.70 -23.63 -25.58
N THR A 337 -30.79 -24.50 -26.04
CA THR A 337 -29.47 -24.06 -26.57
C THR A 337 -29.66 -23.01 -27.66
N GLY A 338 -28.87 -21.93 -27.58
CA GLY A 338 -28.97 -20.78 -28.46
C GLY A 338 -30.04 -19.76 -28.05
N ALA A 339 -30.81 -19.96 -26.96
CA ALA A 339 -31.75 -18.99 -26.46
C ALA A 339 -31.03 -17.68 -26.11
N ARG A 340 -31.52 -16.55 -26.60
CA ARG A 340 -31.02 -15.22 -26.29
C ARG A 340 -31.93 -14.53 -25.30
N ILE A 341 -31.34 -13.96 -24.26
CA ILE A 341 -32.02 -13.23 -23.17
C ILE A 341 -31.38 -11.86 -23.05
N ASP A 342 -32.18 -10.81 -23.27
CA ASP A 342 -31.69 -9.45 -23.08
C ASP A 342 -31.95 -8.95 -21.65
N GLY A 343 -31.05 -8.12 -21.12
CA GLY A 343 -31.22 -7.47 -19.82
C GLY A 343 -32.17 -6.26 -19.88
N PRO A 344 -32.79 -5.88 -18.77
CA PRO A 344 -32.61 -6.44 -17.42
C PRO A 344 -33.43 -7.73 -17.20
N SER A 345 -32.77 -8.82 -16.86
CA SER A 345 -33.38 -10.13 -16.68
C SER A 345 -32.66 -10.94 -15.61
N ILE A 346 -33.32 -11.95 -15.07
CA ILE A 346 -32.77 -12.88 -14.09
C ILE A 346 -32.83 -14.30 -14.67
N VAL A 347 -31.70 -15.01 -14.63
CA VAL A 347 -31.67 -16.44 -14.95
C VAL A 347 -31.40 -17.22 -13.65
N GLN A 348 -32.32 -18.06 -13.30
CA GLN A 348 -32.25 -18.89 -12.10
C GLN A 348 -31.72 -20.29 -12.43
N ASP A 349 -30.85 -20.74 -11.60
CA ASP A 349 -30.34 -22.11 -11.57
C ASP A 349 -30.57 -22.73 -10.19
N ARG A 350 -30.33 -24.02 -10.05
CA ARG A 350 -30.50 -24.73 -8.80
C ARG A 350 -29.64 -24.18 -7.65
N PHE A 351 -28.44 -23.68 -7.98
CA PHE A 351 -27.41 -23.32 -7.01
C PHE A 351 -26.89 -21.88 -7.16
N CYS A 352 -27.37 -21.14 -8.15
CA CYS A 352 -26.98 -19.75 -8.36
C CYS A 352 -28.08 -18.95 -9.04
N THR A 353 -27.99 -17.64 -8.89
CA THR A 353 -28.84 -16.69 -9.62
C THR A 353 -27.96 -15.77 -10.42
N ILE A 354 -28.30 -15.53 -11.69
CA ILE A 354 -27.56 -14.67 -12.60
C ILE A 354 -28.42 -13.47 -12.93
N SER A 355 -27.89 -12.29 -12.69
CA SER A 355 -28.51 -11.02 -13.11
C SER A 355 -27.88 -10.58 -14.42
N ILE A 356 -28.71 -10.44 -15.47
CA ILE A 356 -28.31 -9.84 -16.73
C ILE A 356 -28.72 -8.37 -16.62
N ASP A 357 -27.74 -7.47 -16.58
CA ASP A 357 -28.00 -6.04 -16.42
C ASP A 357 -28.40 -5.39 -17.77
N GLN A 358 -28.89 -4.15 -17.77
CA GLN A 358 -29.58 -3.50 -18.89
C GLN A 358 -28.81 -3.49 -20.22
N ASN A 359 -27.48 -3.40 -20.18
CA ASN A 359 -26.64 -3.31 -21.37
C ASN A 359 -26.01 -4.67 -21.73
N TRP A 360 -26.55 -5.76 -21.23
CA TRP A 360 -26.05 -7.11 -21.44
C TRP A 360 -27.08 -8.00 -22.11
N SER A 361 -26.60 -8.91 -22.92
CA SER A 361 -27.40 -9.99 -23.48
C SER A 361 -26.75 -11.35 -23.22
N GLY A 362 -27.53 -12.36 -22.89
CA GLY A 362 -27.08 -13.71 -22.59
C GLY A 362 -27.45 -14.69 -23.71
N ILE A 363 -26.56 -15.62 -24.04
CA ILE A 363 -26.81 -16.71 -24.97
C ILE A 363 -26.45 -18.03 -24.27
N LEU A 364 -27.40 -19.00 -24.29
CA LEU A 364 -27.19 -20.31 -23.70
C LEU A 364 -26.43 -21.22 -24.67
N GLY A 365 -25.28 -21.75 -24.19
CA GLY A 365 -24.45 -22.69 -24.94
C GLY A 365 -24.96 -24.12 -24.90
N SER A 366 -24.32 -25.03 -25.70
CA SER A 366 -24.68 -26.43 -25.84
C SER A 366 -24.52 -27.25 -24.58
N GLU A 367 -23.54 -26.88 -23.73
CA GLU A 367 -23.25 -27.53 -22.43
C GLU A 367 -23.90 -26.80 -21.25
N GLY A 368 -24.74 -25.80 -21.56
CA GLY A 368 -25.51 -25.05 -20.60
C GLY A 368 -24.81 -23.84 -19.97
N THR A 369 -23.61 -23.46 -20.41
CA THR A 369 -22.98 -22.19 -20.00
C THR A 369 -23.79 -21.02 -20.55
N LEU A 370 -24.07 -20.03 -19.70
CA LEU A 370 -24.67 -18.79 -20.14
C LEU A 370 -23.54 -17.79 -20.41
N LYS A 371 -23.35 -17.44 -21.69
CA LYS A 371 -22.43 -16.41 -22.12
C LYS A 371 -23.14 -15.07 -22.14
N LEU A 372 -22.67 -14.10 -21.37
CA LEU A 372 -23.18 -12.73 -21.36
C LEU A 372 -22.20 -11.85 -22.15
N GLU A 373 -22.75 -11.00 -23.03
CA GLU A 373 -21.99 -10.08 -23.86
C GLU A 373 -22.53 -8.66 -23.65
N TYR A 374 -21.61 -7.70 -23.51
CA TYR A 374 -21.94 -6.29 -23.43
C TYR A 374 -22.40 -5.78 -24.79
N THR A 375 -23.57 -5.18 -24.85
CA THR A 375 -24.18 -4.66 -26.08
C THR A 375 -23.90 -3.17 -26.22
N THR A 376 -23.18 -2.79 -27.28
CA THR A 376 -22.76 -1.40 -27.57
C THR A 376 -23.84 -0.51 -28.19
N ASP A 377 -25.06 -1.01 -28.45
CA ASP A 377 -26.11 -0.28 -29.18
C ASP A 377 -26.84 0.79 -28.37
N HIS A 378 -26.50 0.98 -27.10
CA HIS A 378 -27.07 2.08 -26.32
C HIS A 378 -25.95 3.06 -25.91
N GLU A 379 -26.20 4.36 -26.12
CA GLU A 379 -25.39 5.41 -25.49
C GLU A 379 -25.22 5.09 -24.00
N PRO A 380 -24.01 5.25 -23.43
CA PRO A 380 -23.81 4.99 -22.01
C PRO A 380 -24.86 5.77 -21.23
N SER A 381 -25.65 5.06 -20.42
CA SER A 381 -26.73 5.66 -19.66
C SER A 381 -26.17 6.85 -18.90
N LYS A 382 -26.70 8.04 -19.16
CA LYS A 382 -26.37 9.24 -18.43
C LYS A 382 -26.47 8.92 -16.95
N SER A 383 -25.36 9.10 -16.25
CA SER A 383 -25.12 8.93 -14.82
C SER A 383 -26.39 8.63 -14.01
N THR A 384 -26.49 7.45 -13.44
CA THR A 384 -27.39 7.25 -12.29
C THR A 384 -27.00 8.33 -11.27
N ASN A 385 -27.94 9.23 -10.98
CA ASN A 385 -27.77 10.20 -9.90
C ASN A 385 -27.72 9.39 -8.61
N HIS A 386 -26.51 9.06 -8.16
CA HIS A 386 -26.30 8.49 -6.83
C HIS A 386 -26.47 9.60 -5.80
N SER A 387 -26.89 9.25 -4.61
CA SER A 387 -26.88 10.21 -3.50
C SER A 387 -25.48 10.74 -3.28
N PRO A 388 -25.29 11.99 -2.85
CA PRO A 388 -23.96 12.58 -2.61
C PRO A 388 -23.07 11.73 -1.70
N ILE A 389 -23.67 11.01 -0.74
CA ILE A 389 -22.95 10.13 0.20
C ILE A 389 -22.38 8.91 -0.53
N VAL A 390 -23.17 8.27 -1.41
CA VAL A 390 -22.70 7.13 -2.21
C VAL A 390 -21.59 7.55 -3.17
N GLU A 391 -21.77 8.68 -3.85
CA GLU A 391 -20.73 9.19 -4.77
C GLU A 391 -19.44 9.51 -4.02
N LEU A 392 -19.53 10.12 -2.84
CA LEU A 392 -18.34 10.46 -2.04
C LEU A 392 -17.55 9.19 -1.69
N GLU A 393 -18.21 8.13 -1.22
CA GLU A 393 -17.54 6.88 -0.86
C GLU A 393 -16.90 6.19 -2.08
N LEU A 394 -17.62 6.13 -3.21
CA LEU A 394 -17.08 5.56 -4.45
C LEU A 394 -15.82 6.31 -4.93
N PHE A 395 -15.83 7.64 -4.90
CA PHE A 395 -14.67 8.43 -5.30
C PHE A 395 -13.53 8.34 -4.29
N THR A 396 -13.84 8.25 -2.99
CA THR A 396 -12.83 8.01 -1.95
C THR A 396 -12.09 6.69 -2.18
N SER A 397 -12.84 5.61 -2.41
CA SER A 397 -12.28 4.28 -2.69
C SER A 397 -11.39 4.32 -3.94
N ARG A 398 -11.86 4.92 -5.05
CA ARG A 398 -11.10 5.03 -6.30
C ARG A 398 -9.82 5.86 -6.16
N PHE A 399 -9.86 6.99 -5.45
CA PHE A 399 -8.67 7.79 -5.22
C PHE A 399 -7.64 7.05 -4.35
N ASN A 400 -8.10 6.29 -3.34
CA ASN A 400 -7.23 5.45 -2.53
C ASN A 400 -6.58 4.33 -3.35
N SER A 401 -7.35 3.67 -4.23
CA SER A 401 -6.81 2.63 -5.13
C SER A 401 -5.68 3.16 -6.00
N ILE A 402 -5.81 4.39 -6.55
CA ILE A 402 -4.73 4.99 -7.37
C ILE A 402 -3.42 5.07 -6.59
N VAL A 403 -3.43 5.61 -5.37
CA VAL A 403 -2.20 5.80 -4.59
C VAL A 403 -1.63 4.49 -4.05
N GLU A 404 -2.49 3.51 -3.75
CA GLU A 404 -2.06 2.16 -3.37
C GLU A 404 -1.40 1.42 -4.52
N GLU A 405 -1.97 1.48 -5.72
CA GLU A 405 -1.40 0.90 -6.94
C GLU A 405 -0.04 1.52 -7.28
N MET A 406 0.08 2.86 -7.16
CA MET A 406 1.35 3.57 -7.30
C MET A 406 2.40 3.04 -6.32
N GLY A 407 2.02 2.86 -5.04
CA GLY A 407 2.91 2.38 -3.99
C GLY A 407 3.40 0.95 -4.23
N GLN A 408 2.52 0.07 -4.66
CA GLN A 408 2.87 -1.31 -4.97
C GLN A 408 3.79 -1.43 -6.18
N LEU A 409 3.53 -0.65 -7.24
CA LEU A 409 4.41 -0.62 -8.39
C LEU A 409 5.80 -0.11 -7.96
N LEU A 410 5.87 0.96 -7.18
CA LEU A 410 7.12 1.51 -6.68
C LEU A 410 7.91 0.47 -5.87
N GLN A 411 7.28 -0.20 -4.92
CA GLN A 411 7.90 -1.27 -4.12
C GLN A 411 8.46 -2.38 -5.00
N ARG A 412 7.68 -2.82 -5.97
CA ARG A 412 8.04 -3.94 -6.86
C ARG A 412 9.20 -3.60 -7.79
N THR A 413 9.31 -2.35 -8.24
CA THR A 413 10.24 -1.91 -9.28
C THR A 413 11.52 -1.29 -8.73
N ALA A 414 11.52 -0.81 -7.50
CA ALA A 414 12.70 -0.24 -6.85
C ALA A 414 13.80 -1.29 -6.60
N VAL A 415 15.01 -0.82 -6.42
CA VAL A 415 16.20 -1.64 -6.19
C VAL A 415 16.70 -1.55 -4.75
N SER A 416 16.55 -0.37 -4.13
CA SER A 416 17.07 -0.15 -2.78
C SER A 416 16.29 -0.93 -1.71
N THR A 417 17.01 -1.44 -0.72
CA THR A 417 16.45 -2.12 0.46
C THR A 417 15.46 -1.23 1.21
N ASN A 418 15.70 0.08 1.26
CA ASN A 418 14.83 1.02 1.95
C ASN A 418 13.42 1.05 1.35
N VAL A 419 13.29 1.07 0.04
CA VAL A 419 11.99 1.05 -0.64
C VAL A 419 11.36 -0.33 -0.59
N LYS A 420 12.13 -1.38 -0.90
CA LYS A 420 11.60 -2.75 -1.08
C LYS A 420 11.24 -3.45 0.23
N GLU A 421 12.20 -3.49 1.16
CA GLU A 421 12.09 -4.28 2.39
C GLU A 421 11.51 -3.46 3.53
N ARG A 422 11.97 -2.22 3.65
CA ARG A 422 11.56 -1.34 4.74
C ARG A 422 10.31 -0.53 4.45
N LEU A 423 9.84 -0.52 3.18
CA LEU A 423 8.65 0.21 2.73
C LEU A 423 8.74 1.72 3.00
N ASP A 424 9.98 2.27 2.91
CA ASP A 424 10.26 3.68 3.23
C ASP A 424 9.97 4.59 2.02
N TYR A 425 8.70 4.69 1.69
CA TYR A 425 8.19 5.54 0.60
C TYR A 425 6.74 5.97 0.88
N SER A 426 6.25 6.94 0.11
CA SER A 426 4.85 7.39 0.15
C SER A 426 4.38 7.82 -1.23
N CYS A 427 3.13 7.49 -1.56
CA CYS A 427 2.45 7.94 -2.78
C CYS A 427 1.23 8.78 -2.42
N ALA A 428 0.96 9.82 -3.18
CA ALA A 428 -0.11 10.78 -2.89
C ALA A 428 -0.80 11.28 -4.17
N LEU A 429 -2.08 11.58 -4.03
CA LEU A 429 -2.89 12.34 -4.98
C LEU A 429 -3.16 13.72 -4.40
N LEU A 430 -2.95 14.76 -5.20
CA LEU A 430 -3.13 16.16 -4.80
C LEU A 430 -4.06 16.87 -5.81
N ASP A 431 -4.78 17.87 -5.33
CA ASP A 431 -5.65 18.69 -6.18
C ASP A 431 -4.86 19.69 -7.05
N ALA A 432 -5.53 20.40 -7.93
CA ALA A 432 -4.91 21.39 -8.81
C ALA A 432 -4.25 22.58 -8.06
N LYS A 433 -4.49 22.72 -6.76
CA LYS A 433 -3.84 23.71 -5.88
C LYS A 433 -2.65 23.10 -5.12
N GLY A 434 -2.30 21.84 -5.39
CA GLY A 434 -1.23 21.10 -4.71
C GLY A 434 -1.57 20.75 -3.25
N ARG A 435 -2.86 20.63 -2.89
CA ARG A 435 -3.27 20.17 -1.57
C ARG A 435 -3.47 18.67 -1.56
N LEU A 436 -3.02 18.01 -0.51
CA LEU A 436 -3.15 16.56 -0.36
C LEU A 436 -4.62 16.14 -0.30
N VAL A 437 -5.06 15.31 -1.25
CA VAL A 437 -6.42 14.72 -1.30
C VAL A 437 -6.46 13.37 -0.59
N THR A 438 -5.51 12.51 -0.93
CA THR A 438 -5.34 11.21 -0.28
C THR A 438 -3.89 10.74 -0.43
N ASN A 439 -3.48 9.88 0.47
CA ASN A 439 -2.22 9.13 0.41
C ASN A 439 -2.47 7.68 0.81
N ALA A 440 -1.67 6.76 0.30
CA ALA A 440 -1.68 5.40 0.81
C ALA A 440 -1.15 5.36 2.26
N PRO A 441 -1.46 4.31 3.04
CA PRO A 441 -1.04 4.20 4.45
C PRO A 441 0.47 3.92 4.57
N HIS A 442 1.28 4.86 4.12
CA HIS A 442 2.74 4.82 4.09
C HIS A 442 3.36 5.60 5.27
N ILE A 443 4.56 6.18 5.08
CA ILE A 443 5.35 6.79 6.16
C ILE A 443 4.71 8.08 6.70
N PRO A 444 4.42 8.19 8.01
CA PRO A 444 3.72 9.32 8.59
C PRO A 444 4.45 10.66 8.44
N VAL A 445 5.78 10.71 8.49
CA VAL A 445 6.54 11.94 8.33
C VAL A 445 6.34 12.62 6.96
N HIS A 446 5.87 11.89 5.96
CA HIS A 446 5.61 12.41 4.61
C HIS A 446 4.23 13.09 4.46
N LEU A 447 3.29 12.89 5.41
CA LEU A 447 1.87 13.27 5.30
C LEU A 447 1.62 14.74 4.94
N GLY A 448 2.27 15.64 5.64
CA GLY A 448 2.13 17.08 5.37
C GLY A 448 3.16 17.63 4.38
N ALA A 449 4.21 16.88 4.12
CA ALA A 449 5.35 17.33 3.35
C ALA A 449 5.07 17.37 1.85
N LEU A 450 4.34 16.40 1.30
CA LEU A 450 4.11 16.27 -0.15
C LEU A 450 3.30 17.46 -0.70
N GLY A 451 2.29 17.94 -0.01
CA GLY A 451 1.54 19.13 -0.43
C GLY A 451 2.39 20.39 -0.47
N LEU A 452 3.20 20.63 0.56
CA LEU A 452 4.15 21.75 0.57
C LEU A 452 5.19 21.62 -0.55
N CYS A 453 5.68 20.40 -0.81
CA CYS A 453 6.66 20.15 -1.85
C CYS A 453 6.08 20.47 -3.24
N VAL A 454 4.86 19.99 -3.55
CA VAL A 454 4.18 20.30 -4.82
C VAL A 454 3.96 21.81 -4.98
N ARG A 455 3.50 22.49 -3.95
CA ARG A 455 3.29 23.95 -3.99
C ARG A 455 4.59 24.72 -4.22
N SER A 456 5.67 24.31 -3.58
CA SER A 456 6.95 25.01 -3.68
C SER A 456 7.76 24.63 -4.93
N ALA A 457 7.73 23.38 -5.34
CA ALA A 457 8.57 22.86 -6.41
C ALA A 457 7.90 22.88 -7.80
N ALA A 458 6.57 22.72 -7.86
CA ALA A 458 5.83 22.54 -9.11
C ALA A 458 4.86 23.69 -9.43
N LEU A 459 4.08 24.20 -8.45
CA LEU A 459 3.17 25.33 -8.67
C LEU A 459 3.96 26.61 -8.95
N GLY A 460 3.72 27.21 -10.10
CA GLY A 460 4.47 28.41 -10.56
C GLY A 460 5.50 28.10 -11.65
N GLN A 461 5.77 26.84 -11.94
CA GLN A 461 6.47 26.42 -13.14
C GLN A 461 5.51 26.21 -14.30
N ALA A 462 5.96 26.44 -15.53
CA ALA A 462 5.17 26.16 -16.73
C ALA A 462 5.22 24.66 -17.05
N LEU A 463 4.40 23.86 -16.33
CA LEU A 463 4.32 22.42 -16.51
C LEU A 463 3.29 22.06 -17.58
N GLY A 464 3.61 21.05 -18.39
CA GLY A 464 2.74 20.47 -19.40
C GLY A 464 2.52 18.96 -19.22
N PRO A 465 1.69 18.35 -20.09
CA PRO A 465 1.52 16.92 -20.11
C PRO A 465 2.85 16.19 -20.35
N GLY A 466 3.13 15.17 -19.54
CA GLY A 466 4.36 14.37 -19.64
C GLY A 466 5.56 14.94 -18.87
N ASP A 467 5.43 16.11 -18.24
CA ASP A 467 6.47 16.65 -17.38
C ASP A 467 6.51 15.92 -16.03
N MET A 468 7.71 15.77 -15.48
CA MET A 468 7.94 15.33 -14.10
C MET A 468 9.05 16.17 -13.47
N ILE A 469 8.82 16.63 -12.25
CA ILE A 469 9.80 17.34 -11.44
C ILE A 469 10.35 16.42 -10.38
N VAL A 470 11.66 16.45 -10.15
CA VAL A 470 12.34 15.77 -9.05
C VAL A 470 13.00 16.77 -8.11
N THR A 471 12.93 16.51 -6.81
CA THR A 471 13.64 17.33 -5.79
C THR A 471 13.77 16.56 -4.48
N ASN A 472 14.85 16.87 -3.72
CA ASN A 472 14.98 16.49 -2.32
C ASN A 472 15.26 17.71 -1.44
N HIS A 473 15.18 18.92 -2.01
CA HIS A 473 15.65 20.16 -1.36
C HIS A 473 14.77 20.55 -0.16
N PRO A 474 15.33 20.68 1.06
CA PRO A 474 14.55 20.97 2.28
C PRO A 474 13.77 22.29 2.21
N GLY A 475 14.30 23.32 1.56
CA GLY A 475 13.62 24.61 1.33
C GLY A 475 12.44 24.53 0.35
N HIS A 476 12.27 23.42 -0.35
CA HIS A 476 11.16 23.16 -1.26
C HIS A 476 10.22 22.06 -0.76
N GLY A 477 10.05 21.95 0.57
CA GLY A 477 9.17 20.94 1.17
C GLY A 477 9.79 19.55 1.28
N GLY A 478 11.11 19.43 1.06
CA GLY A 478 11.86 18.23 1.42
C GLY A 478 11.96 18.05 2.93
N SER A 479 12.16 16.82 3.36
CA SER A 479 12.38 16.47 4.77
C SER A 479 13.86 16.39 5.10
N HIS A 480 14.58 15.46 4.45
CA HIS A 480 16.02 15.31 4.44
C HIS A 480 16.46 14.78 3.06
N LEU A 481 17.76 14.81 2.76
CA LEU A 481 18.22 14.57 1.39
C LEU A 481 17.92 13.18 0.83
N PRO A 482 17.98 12.07 1.62
CA PRO A 482 17.62 10.74 1.10
C PRO A 482 16.18 10.64 0.58
N ASP A 483 15.26 11.47 1.05
CA ASP A 483 13.85 11.50 0.63
C ASP A 483 13.66 12.24 -0.70
N ILE A 484 13.86 11.54 -1.81
CA ILE A 484 13.65 12.12 -3.14
C ILE A 484 12.16 12.09 -3.49
N THR A 485 11.64 13.25 -3.91
CA THR A 485 10.24 13.42 -4.33
C THR A 485 10.16 13.60 -5.84
N VAL A 486 9.29 12.81 -6.50
CA VAL A 486 8.91 12.97 -7.90
C VAL A 486 7.47 13.44 -8.00
N ILE A 487 7.22 14.50 -8.77
CA ILE A 487 5.94 15.18 -8.91
C ILE A 487 5.53 15.20 -10.38
N SER A 488 4.32 14.75 -10.70
CA SER A 488 3.77 14.76 -12.06
C SER A 488 2.44 15.51 -12.10
N PRO A 489 2.29 16.55 -12.94
CA PRO A 489 1.01 17.19 -13.18
C PRO A 489 0.11 16.26 -14.01
N VAL A 490 -1.17 16.22 -13.70
CA VAL A 490 -2.16 15.42 -14.42
C VAL A 490 -3.12 16.35 -15.15
N PHE A 491 -3.14 16.26 -16.47
CA PHE A 491 -4.02 17.04 -17.33
C PHE A 491 -5.09 16.14 -17.97
N ASP A 492 -6.27 16.70 -18.16
CA ASP A 492 -7.31 16.03 -18.95
C ASP A 492 -7.07 16.14 -20.48
N THR A 493 -7.97 15.56 -21.27
CA THR A 493 -7.90 15.59 -22.74
C THR A 493 -8.01 17.01 -23.33
N HIS A 494 -8.47 17.97 -22.55
CA HIS A 494 -8.58 19.40 -22.92
C HIS A 494 -7.42 20.24 -22.36
N GLN A 495 -6.38 19.61 -21.83
CA GLN A 495 -5.23 20.26 -21.19
C GLN A 495 -5.59 21.10 -19.94
N VAL A 496 -6.67 20.75 -19.25
CA VAL A 496 -7.01 21.33 -17.95
C VAL A 496 -6.30 20.54 -16.86
N LEU A 497 -5.59 21.23 -15.96
CA LEU A 497 -4.92 20.61 -14.83
C LEU A 497 -5.97 20.04 -13.85
N LEU A 498 -5.98 18.72 -13.69
CA LEU A 498 -6.84 18.01 -12.73
C LEU A 498 -6.26 18.02 -11.32
N GLY A 499 -4.95 17.89 -11.23
CA GLY A 499 -4.21 17.78 -9.98
C GLY A 499 -2.80 17.26 -10.22
N PHE A 500 -2.22 16.68 -9.18
CA PHE A 500 -0.89 16.10 -9.24
C PHE A 500 -0.91 14.70 -8.63
N VAL A 501 -0.04 13.83 -9.13
CA VAL A 501 0.40 12.64 -8.44
C VAL A 501 1.85 12.83 -8.03
N ALA A 502 2.18 12.40 -6.83
CA ALA A 502 3.54 12.52 -6.31
C ALA A 502 3.91 11.30 -5.50
N ASN A 503 5.16 10.93 -5.55
CA ASN A 503 5.73 9.95 -4.63
C ASN A 503 7.03 10.47 -4.03
N ARG A 504 7.37 9.97 -2.85
CA ARG A 504 8.62 10.21 -2.14
C ARG A 504 9.19 8.86 -1.74
N ALA A 505 10.47 8.65 -1.98
CA ALA A 505 11.16 7.43 -1.62
C ALA A 505 12.51 7.75 -0.97
N HIS A 506 12.85 6.99 0.08
CA HIS A 506 14.11 7.09 0.79
C HIS A 506 15.19 6.29 0.05
N HIS A 507 16.04 6.98 -0.70
CA HIS A 507 17.18 6.37 -1.39
C HIS A 507 18.24 5.91 -0.39
N ALA A 508 18.87 4.77 -0.67
CA ALA A 508 19.81 4.17 0.27
C ALA A 508 21.13 4.96 0.41
N GLU A 509 21.53 5.71 -0.63
CA GLU A 509 22.81 6.38 -0.69
C GLU A 509 22.78 7.58 -1.63
N LEU A 510 23.00 8.77 -1.12
CA LEU A 510 23.05 10.02 -1.88
C LEU A 510 24.33 10.84 -1.64
N GLY A 511 25.46 10.18 -1.36
CA GLY A 511 26.72 10.85 -1.07
C GLY A 511 26.81 11.35 0.38
N GLY A 512 27.49 12.45 0.56
CA GLY A 512 27.80 12.97 1.90
C GLY A 512 29.06 12.38 2.53
N ILE A 513 29.39 12.88 3.73
CA ILE A 513 30.64 12.52 4.41
C ILE A 513 30.67 11.10 4.97
N SER A 514 29.51 10.45 5.12
CA SER A 514 29.42 9.06 5.58
C SER A 514 28.52 8.22 4.68
N PRO A 515 28.76 6.88 4.59
CA PRO A 515 27.85 5.97 3.90
C PRO A 515 26.43 6.06 4.43
N GLY A 516 25.43 5.87 3.54
CA GLY A 516 24.00 5.95 3.89
C GLY A 516 23.45 7.36 3.97
N SER A 517 24.23 8.38 3.65
CA SER A 517 23.80 9.79 3.56
C SER A 517 23.04 10.31 4.78
N MET A 518 23.39 9.81 5.96
CA MET A 518 22.83 10.21 7.25
C MET A 518 23.94 10.47 8.29
N PRO A 519 24.89 11.39 8.01
CA PRO A 519 25.99 11.65 8.91
C PRO A 519 25.50 12.28 10.24
N PRO A 520 25.80 11.65 11.38
CA PRO A 520 25.30 12.11 12.69
C PRO A 520 25.92 13.43 13.14
N LEU A 521 27.09 13.77 12.63
CA LEU A 521 27.88 14.94 13.02
C LEU A 521 27.97 16.02 11.94
N ALA A 522 27.10 15.98 10.91
CA ALA A 522 27.07 16.97 9.84
C ALA A 522 26.83 18.40 10.39
N LYS A 523 27.52 19.37 9.78
CA LYS A 523 27.42 20.80 10.11
C LYS A 523 26.85 21.63 8.96
N SER A 524 26.73 21.05 7.79
CA SER A 524 26.12 21.68 6.62
C SER A 524 25.30 20.67 5.83
N LEU A 525 24.37 21.17 5.04
CA LEU A 525 23.53 20.34 4.16
C LEU A 525 24.37 19.59 3.12
N ALA A 526 25.45 20.19 2.61
CA ALA A 526 26.37 19.56 1.67
C ALA A 526 27.06 18.34 2.27
N GLU A 527 27.34 18.32 3.56
CA GLU A 527 27.91 17.15 4.25
C GLU A 527 26.94 15.97 4.36
N GLU A 528 25.63 16.23 4.29
CA GLU A 528 24.59 15.19 4.34
C GLU A 528 24.41 14.46 3.00
N GLY A 529 24.72 15.11 1.88
CA GLY A 529 24.63 14.46 0.56
C GLY A 529 24.36 15.42 -0.58
N VAL A 530 23.98 14.84 -1.72
CA VAL A 530 23.69 15.59 -2.93
C VAL A 530 22.33 16.28 -2.84
N VAL A 531 22.31 17.60 -3.05
CA VAL A 531 21.10 18.42 -3.08
C VAL A 531 20.57 18.52 -4.51
N ILE A 532 19.32 18.13 -4.71
CA ILE A 532 18.59 18.22 -5.99
C ILE A 532 17.53 19.31 -5.87
N PRO A 533 17.78 20.56 -6.32
CA PRO A 533 16.73 21.57 -6.40
C PRO A 533 15.65 21.14 -7.40
N PRO A 534 14.45 21.75 -7.40
CA PRO A 534 13.39 21.39 -8.36
C PRO A 534 13.92 21.37 -9.79
N THR A 535 14.01 20.18 -10.37
CA THR A 535 14.64 19.89 -11.66
C THR A 535 13.72 19.00 -12.48
N TYR A 536 13.68 19.18 -13.81
CA TYR A 536 12.93 18.28 -14.67
C TYR A 536 13.59 16.90 -14.69
N LEU A 537 12.83 15.86 -14.33
CA LEU A 537 13.19 14.45 -14.55
C LEU A 537 12.69 13.99 -15.93
N TYR A 538 11.51 14.48 -16.34
CA TYR A 538 10.96 14.36 -17.70
C TYR A 538 10.46 15.73 -18.13
N ARG A 539 10.65 16.07 -19.39
CA ARG A 539 10.14 17.29 -20.00
C ARG A 539 9.46 16.98 -21.32
N ASN A 540 8.17 17.27 -21.44
CA ASN A 540 7.33 16.89 -22.58
C ASN A 540 7.39 15.38 -22.92
N GLY A 541 7.61 14.52 -21.92
CA GLY A 541 7.78 13.08 -22.08
C GLY A 541 9.22 12.62 -22.35
N ASP A 542 10.16 13.52 -22.63
CA ASP A 542 11.57 13.19 -22.83
C ASP A 542 12.33 13.16 -21.51
N THR A 543 13.20 12.17 -21.35
CA THR A 543 13.99 11.96 -20.12
C THR A 543 15.07 13.02 -19.97
N GLN A 544 15.35 13.42 -18.72
CA GLN A 544 16.42 14.34 -18.35
C GLN A 544 17.41 13.70 -17.36
N PHE A 545 17.57 12.38 -17.42
CA PHE A 545 18.37 11.62 -16.45
C PHE A 545 19.85 12.02 -16.46
N GLU A 546 20.42 12.42 -17.60
CA GLU A 546 21.81 12.90 -17.69
C GLU A 546 22.08 14.07 -16.74
N ALA A 547 21.17 15.05 -16.68
CA ALA A 547 21.32 16.20 -15.79
C ALA A 547 21.22 15.80 -14.30
N ILE A 548 20.49 14.75 -13.98
CA ILE A 548 20.42 14.22 -12.62
C ILE A 548 21.70 13.45 -12.29
N GLU A 549 22.19 12.62 -13.19
CA GLU A 549 23.44 11.87 -13.04
C GLU A 549 24.64 12.80 -12.83
N GLU A 550 24.73 13.89 -13.59
CA GLU A 550 25.74 14.93 -13.39
C GLU A 550 25.70 15.51 -11.97
N ARG A 551 24.50 15.71 -11.40
CA ARG A 551 24.36 16.20 -10.03
C ARG A 551 24.75 15.15 -9.00
N LEU A 552 24.33 13.90 -9.20
CA LEU A 552 24.63 12.78 -8.31
C LEU A 552 26.12 12.49 -8.20
N THR A 553 26.86 12.76 -9.28
CA THR A 553 28.32 12.56 -9.40
C THR A 553 29.15 13.79 -9.09
N ALA A 554 28.51 14.94 -8.82
CA ALA A 554 29.21 16.21 -8.60
C ALA A 554 29.96 16.23 -7.24
N PRO A 555 31.17 16.81 -7.17
CA PRO A 555 31.88 17.00 -5.91
C PRO A 555 31.14 18.01 -5.01
N PRO A 556 31.41 18.09 -3.68
CA PRO A 556 32.56 17.46 -3.02
C PRO A 556 32.31 15.99 -2.56
N TRP A 557 31.05 15.57 -2.35
CA TRP A 557 30.71 14.23 -1.85
C TRP A 557 29.64 13.58 -2.74
N PRO A 558 30.03 13.05 -3.92
CA PRO A 558 29.10 12.40 -4.82
C PRO A 558 28.49 11.13 -4.22
N THR A 559 27.38 10.68 -4.79
CA THR A 559 26.81 9.39 -4.41
C THR A 559 27.77 8.24 -4.76
N ARG A 560 27.76 7.20 -3.92
CA ARG A 560 28.51 5.95 -4.11
C ARG A 560 27.74 4.93 -4.94
N SER A 561 26.42 5.15 -5.19
CA SER A 561 25.50 4.20 -5.85
C SER A 561 24.65 4.91 -6.93
N VAL A 562 25.29 5.45 -7.96
CA VAL A 562 24.60 6.19 -9.05
C VAL A 562 23.55 5.32 -9.73
N GLU A 563 23.90 4.08 -10.08
CA GLU A 563 23.00 3.16 -10.80
C GLU A 563 21.74 2.84 -10.01
N ASP A 564 21.85 2.60 -8.69
CA ASP A 564 20.70 2.30 -7.85
C ASP A 564 19.79 3.52 -7.70
N ASN A 565 20.37 4.72 -7.58
CA ASN A 565 19.60 5.96 -7.52
C ASN A 565 18.82 6.20 -8.82
N LEU A 566 19.44 5.99 -9.98
CA LEU A 566 18.76 6.13 -11.28
C LEU A 566 17.67 5.06 -11.46
N ALA A 567 17.90 3.83 -10.97
CA ALA A 567 16.90 2.76 -11.00
C ALA A 567 15.69 3.10 -10.10
N ASP A 568 15.92 3.57 -8.88
CA ASP A 568 14.84 3.98 -7.98
C ASP A 568 14.07 5.21 -8.52
N LEU A 569 14.74 6.17 -9.14
CA LEU A 569 14.09 7.30 -9.84
C LEU A 569 13.21 6.82 -11.01
N ASN A 570 13.64 5.83 -11.77
CA ASN A 570 12.81 5.21 -12.81
C ASN A 570 11.58 4.52 -12.21
N ALA A 571 11.74 3.81 -11.09
CA ALA A 571 10.62 3.20 -10.36
C ALA A 571 9.61 4.25 -9.88
N GLN A 572 10.10 5.38 -9.35
CA GLN A 572 9.26 6.51 -8.94
C GLN A 572 8.52 7.14 -10.13
N ALA A 573 9.19 7.31 -11.27
CA ALA A 573 8.57 7.84 -12.49
C ALA A 573 7.49 6.89 -13.04
N ALA A 574 7.75 5.58 -13.04
CA ALA A 574 6.78 4.56 -13.46
C ALA A 574 5.52 4.58 -12.56
N ALA A 575 5.69 4.68 -11.25
CA ALA A 575 4.58 4.80 -10.30
C ALA A 575 3.72 6.05 -10.57
N ASN A 576 4.35 7.20 -10.81
CA ASN A 576 3.64 8.43 -11.15
C ASN A 576 2.92 8.33 -12.50
N LEU A 577 3.51 7.68 -13.51
CA LEU A 577 2.87 7.45 -14.80
C LEU A 577 1.59 6.59 -14.67
N LEU A 578 1.62 5.56 -13.82
CA LEU A 578 0.46 4.74 -13.49
C LEU A 578 -0.66 5.60 -12.88
N GLY A 579 -0.35 6.38 -11.84
CA GLY A 579 -1.31 7.26 -11.18
C GLY A 579 -1.87 8.33 -12.11
N THR A 580 -1.04 8.90 -12.99
CA THR A 580 -1.46 9.87 -14.02
C THR A 580 -2.50 9.24 -14.96
N LYS A 581 -2.22 8.06 -15.50
CA LYS A 581 -3.15 7.34 -16.40
C LYS A 581 -4.46 6.98 -15.71
N ALA A 582 -4.40 6.54 -14.46
CA ALA A 582 -5.57 6.18 -13.68
C ALA A 582 -6.49 7.39 -13.42
N LEU A 583 -5.94 8.54 -13.01
CA LEU A 583 -6.72 9.76 -12.81
C LEU A 583 -7.30 10.31 -14.13
N GLN A 584 -6.55 10.23 -15.23
CA GLN A 584 -7.02 10.61 -16.57
C GLN A 584 -8.20 9.75 -17.05
N ARG A 585 -8.13 8.44 -16.82
CA ARG A 585 -9.22 7.50 -17.10
C ARG A 585 -10.48 7.91 -16.32
N MET A 586 -10.36 8.14 -15.02
CA MET A 586 -11.47 8.62 -14.19
C MET A 586 -12.06 9.94 -14.71
N ALA A 587 -11.23 10.89 -15.15
CA ALA A 587 -11.69 12.15 -15.69
C ALA A 587 -12.43 11.98 -17.04
N THR A 588 -12.00 11.03 -17.86
CA THR A 588 -12.67 10.68 -19.11
C THR A 588 -14.04 10.06 -18.86
N GLU A 589 -14.15 9.16 -17.86
CA GLU A 589 -15.39 8.45 -17.51
C GLU A 589 -16.42 9.35 -16.80
N HIS A 590 -15.96 10.22 -15.90
CA HIS A 590 -16.84 10.97 -15.00
C HIS A 590 -16.86 12.47 -15.23
N GLY A 591 -15.93 12.99 -16.03
CA GLY A 591 -15.76 14.41 -16.28
C GLY A 591 -14.88 15.13 -15.25
N SER A 592 -13.99 16.01 -15.73
CA SER A 592 -12.99 16.74 -14.93
C SER A 592 -13.59 17.56 -13.79
N ASN A 593 -14.74 18.19 -14.03
CA ASN A 593 -15.44 18.99 -13.01
C ASN A 593 -15.92 18.13 -11.82
N LYS A 594 -16.38 16.91 -12.08
CA LYS A 594 -16.86 15.98 -11.07
C LYS A 594 -15.68 15.50 -10.21
N ILE A 595 -14.54 15.14 -10.83
CA ILE A 595 -13.30 14.79 -10.13
C ILE A 595 -12.89 15.91 -9.17
N ALA A 596 -12.79 17.16 -9.67
CA ALA A 596 -12.41 18.31 -8.86
C ALA A 596 -13.41 18.59 -7.71
N ALA A 597 -14.70 18.34 -7.93
CA ALA A 597 -15.73 18.49 -6.90
C ALA A 597 -15.53 17.45 -5.77
N HIS A 598 -15.29 16.16 -6.11
CA HIS A 598 -15.08 15.12 -5.11
C HIS A 598 -13.77 15.30 -4.34
N MET A 599 -12.68 15.76 -4.97
CA MET A 599 -11.47 16.15 -4.26
C MET A 599 -11.75 17.24 -3.20
N ARG A 600 -12.55 18.26 -3.55
CA ARG A 600 -12.99 19.31 -2.60
C ARG A 600 -13.86 18.74 -1.48
N ASN A 601 -14.79 17.85 -1.81
CA ASN A 601 -15.67 17.23 -0.82
C ASN A 601 -14.88 16.43 0.22
N LEU A 602 -13.82 15.71 -0.18
CA LEU A 602 -12.94 15.00 0.74
C LEU A 602 -12.19 15.97 1.68
N HIS A 603 -11.71 17.11 1.18
CA HIS A 603 -11.11 18.14 2.02
C HIS A 603 -12.13 18.71 3.02
N ASN A 604 -13.33 19.06 2.54
CA ASN A 604 -14.38 19.62 3.40
C ASN A 604 -14.76 18.65 4.51
N ARG A 605 -14.90 17.35 4.20
CA ARG A 605 -15.20 16.32 5.18
C ARG A 605 -14.16 16.24 6.31
N ALA A 606 -12.87 16.28 5.97
CA ALA A 606 -11.81 16.32 6.97
C ALA A 606 -11.81 17.64 7.78
N ALA A 607 -12.11 18.77 7.13
CA ALA A 607 -12.26 20.07 7.78
C ALA A 607 -13.45 20.10 8.75
N ASP A 608 -14.61 19.56 8.36
CA ASP A 608 -15.81 19.49 9.21
C ASP A 608 -15.57 18.60 10.43
N ALA A 609 -14.88 17.45 10.25
CA ALA A 609 -14.57 16.55 11.36
C ALA A 609 -13.66 17.21 12.40
N ILE A 610 -12.62 17.94 11.97
CA ILE A 610 -11.77 18.66 12.93
C ILE A 610 -12.52 19.85 13.58
N ALA A 611 -13.37 20.56 12.84
CA ALA A 611 -14.18 21.63 13.40
C ALA A 611 -15.11 21.12 14.50
N LYS A 612 -15.81 20.00 14.26
CA LYS A 612 -16.66 19.31 15.24
C LYS A 612 -15.84 18.85 16.45
N ARG A 613 -14.64 18.28 16.23
CA ARG A 613 -13.76 17.85 17.31
C ARG A 613 -13.29 18.99 18.20
N ILE A 614 -12.88 20.13 17.61
CA ILE A 614 -12.45 21.33 18.35
C ILE A 614 -13.53 21.78 19.35
N GLN A 615 -14.80 21.80 18.94
CA GLN A 615 -15.90 22.18 19.82
C GLN A 615 -16.05 21.28 21.06
N SER A 616 -15.60 20.03 20.97
CA SER A 616 -15.64 19.06 22.09
C SER A 616 -14.37 19.04 22.95
N LEU A 617 -13.29 19.69 22.51
CA LEU A 617 -12.06 19.80 23.28
C LEU A 617 -12.19 20.88 24.37
N PRO A 618 -11.56 20.69 25.54
CA PRO A 618 -11.52 21.74 26.56
C PRO A 618 -10.83 23.01 26.02
N ALA A 619 -11.56 24.13 25.99
CA ALA A 619 -10.99 25.41 25.64
C ALA A 619 -9.90 25.81 26.62
N GLY A 620 -8.80 26.39 26.16
CA GLY A 620 -7.72 26.79 27.03
C GLY A 620 -6.41 27.08 26.31
N ARG A 621 -5.45 27.55 27.09
CA ARG A 621 -4.07 27.75 26.63
C ARG A 621 -3.16 26.80 27.41
N HIS A 622 -2.44 25.98 26.66
CA HIS A 622 -1.52 25.01 27.20
C HIS A 622 -0.12 25.28 26.64
N ARG A 623 0.90 25.11 27.45
CA ARG A 623 2.29 25.18 27.03
C ARG A 623 2.96 23.86 27.34
N ALA A 624 3.72 23.35 26.40
CA ALA A 624 4.54 22.18 26.55
C ALA A 624 5.99 22.48 26.15
N GLU A 625 6.87 21.71 26.73
CA GLU A 625 8.32 21.76 26.47
C GLU A 625 8.85 20.33 26.39
N GLU A 626 9.71 20.09 25.43
CA GLU A 626 10.54 18.91 25.27
C GLU A 626 12.00 19.33 25.14
N LYS A 627 12.90 18.44 25.57
CA LYS A 627 14.33 18.72 25.56
C LYS A 627 15.07 17.58 24.89
N LEU A 628 15.87 17.87 23.86
CA LEU A 628 16.77 16.92 23.24
C LEU A 628 17.90 16.52 24.17
N ASP A 629 18.60 15.43 23.91
CA ASP A 629 19.67 14.91 24.77
C ASP A 629 20.88 15.88 24.90
N ASP A 630 21.10 16.73 23.90
CA ASP A 630 22.12 17.78 23.91
C ASP A 630 21.70 19.06 24.65
N GLY A 631 20.48 19.10 25.13
CA GLY A 631 19.94 20.22 25.87
C GLY A 631 19.09 21.19 25.08
N THR A 632 18.94 21.04 23.76
CA THR A 632 18.11 21.88 22.90
C THR A 632 16.64 21.82 23.28
N HIS A 633 15.95 22.95 23.32
CA HIS A 633 14.55 23.04 23.74
C HIS A 633 13.60 23.21 22.56
N LEU A 634 12.54 22.39 22.58
CA LEU A 634 11.35 22.49 21.71
C LEU A 634 10.18 23.00 22.56
N ILE A 635 9.54 24.08 22.14
CA ILE A 635 8.43 24.71 22.88
C ILE A 635 7.21 24.83 21.96
N ALA A 636 6.04 24.48 22.48
CA ALA A 636 4.76 24.70 21.80
C ALA A 636 3.75 25.29 22.76
N ALA A 637 3.11 26.37 22.36
CA ALA A 637 1.93 26.92 23.03
C ALA A 637 0.70 26.59 22.16
N ILE A 638 -0.21 25.78 22.72
CA ILE A 638 -1.45 25.38 22.03
C ILE A 638 -2.62 26.11 22.66
N VAL A 639 -3.39 26.82 21.83
CA VAL A 639 -4.61 27.47 22.24
C VAL A 639 -5.79 26.80 21.53
N VAL A 640 -6.65 26.17 22.29
CA VAL A 640 -7.92 25.62 21.82
C VAL A 640 -8.99 26.69 22.01
N GLY A 641 -9.49 27.24 20.90
CA GLY A 641 -10.60 28.19 20.86
C GLY A 641 -11.90 27.53 20.39
N ASP A 642 -12.96 28.32 20.22
CA ASP A 642 -14.27 27.80 19.84
C ASP A 642 -14.31 27.19 18.43
N SER A 643 -13.45 27.63 17.52
CA SER A 643 -13.46 27.23 16.10
C SER A 643 -12.10 26.86 15.52
N LYS A 644 -11.01 27.08 16.27
CA LYS A 644 -9.64 26.89 15.78
C LYS A 644 -8.70 26.43 16.88
N ILE A 645 -7.70 25.68 16.48
CA ILE A 645 -6.51 25.38 17.27
C ILE A 645 -5.37 26.28 16.75
N LYS A 646 -4.72 27.02 17.66
CA LYS A 646 -3.52 27.77 17.34
C LYS A 646 -2.33 27.09 18.00
N ILE A 647 -1.30 26.82 17.22
CA ILE A 647 -0.05 26.21 17.68
C ILE A 647 1.07 27.20 17.40
N ASP A 648 1.71 27.68 18.47
CA ASP A 648 2.77 28.67 18.42
C ASP A 648 4.07 28.08 18.98
N PHE A 649 5.09 27.99 18.12
CA PHE A 649 6.41 27.46 18.47
C PHE A 649 7.41 28.53 18.95
N THR A 650 6.93 29.74 19.24
CA THR A 650 7.77 30.81 19.77
C THR A 650 8.42 30.42 21.09
N GLY A 651 9.73 30.53 21.16
CA GLY A 651 10.56 30.16 22.30
C GLY A 651 11.31 28.84 22.12
N THR A 652 11.05 28.13 21.02
CA THR A 652 11.94 27.06 20.55
C THR A 652 13.33 27.63 20.24
N ASP A 653 14.39 26.90 20.56
CA ASP A 653 15.77 27.35 20.39
C ASP A 653 16.09 27.69 18.92
N ASP A 654 17.10 28.51 18.71
CA ASP A 654 17.60 28.95 17.41
C ASP A 654 18.04 27.77 16.54
N ILE A 655 18.39 28.07 15.29
CA ILE A 655 18.92 27.08 14.33
C ILE A 655 20.06 26.30 15.00
N HIS A 656 19.90 24.97 15.01
CA HIS A 656 20.83 24.05 15.63
C HIS A 656 22.15 23.98 14.83
N PRO A 657 23.32 24.03 15.48
CA PRO A 657 24.61 23.97 14.76
C PRO A 657 24.94 22.61 14.14
N GLY A 658 24.25 21.54 14.53
CA GLY A 658 24.28 20.21 13.95
C GLY A 658 22.97 19.91 13.22
N ASN A 659 22.70 18.63 13.00
CA ASN A 659 21.68 18.14 12.06
C ASN A 659 20.26 17.99 12.61
N PHE A 660 19.95 18.47 13.82
CA PHE A 660 18.61 18.38 14.43
C PHE A 660 17.61 19.45 13.93
N ASN A 661 17.98 20.25 12.94
CA ASN A 661 17.06 21.20 12.33
C ASN A 661 15.95 20.49 11.54
N ALA A 662 14.70 20.85 11.79
CA ALA A 662 13.54 20.31 11.07
C ALA A 662 12.99 21.35 10.08
N THR A 663 12.30 20.90 9.05
CA THR A 663 11.69 21.78 8.05
C THR A 663 10.23 22.09 8.41
N PRO A 664 9.64 23.19 7.89
CA PRO A 664 8.21 23.43 8.03
C PRO A 664 7.33 22.27 7.56
N ALA A 665 7.80 21.48 6.58
CA ALA A 665 7.13 20.29 6.09
C ALA A 665 7.01 19.21 7.18
N ILE A 666 8.07 18.99 7.95
CA ILE A 666 8.08 18.08 9.10
C ILE A 666 7.13 18.56 10.18
N VAL A 667 7.13 19.85 10.48
CA VAL A 667 6.20 20.45 11.46
C VAL A 667 4.75 20.24 11.03
N GLN A 668 4.44 20.49 9.78
CA GLN A 668 3.10 20.25 9.23
C GLN A 668 2.70 18.77 9.30
N SER A 669 3.60 17.83 9.01
CA SER A 669 3.35 16.40 9.14
C SER A 669 3.04 15.99 10.58
N ALA A 670 3.82 16.49 11.56
CA ALA A 670 3.57 16.21 12.98
C ALA A 670 2.23 16.80 13.45
N VAL A 671 1.86 17.99 12.99
CA VAL A 671 0.57 18.63 13.32
C VAL A 671 -0.60 17.84 12.72
N ILE A 672 -0.54 17.47 11.43
CA ILE A 672 -1.60 16.64 10.79
C ILE A 672 -1.76 15.31 11.54
N TYR A 673 -0.64 14.66 11.87
CA TYR A 673 -0.65 13.40 12.61
C TYR A 673 -1.36 13.54 13.95
N VAL A 674 -0.99 14.54 14.75
CA VAL A 674 -1.60 14.79 16.07
C VAL A 674 -3.07 15.16 15.95
N VAL A 675 -3.43 16.05 15.02
CA VAL A 675 -4.81 16.46 14.76
C VAL A 675 -5.67 15.25 14.36
N ARG A 676 -5.13 14.37 13.50
CA ARG A 676 -5.82 13.13 13.11
C ARG A 676 -6.07 12.19 14.28
N LEU A 677 -5.11 12.07 15.21
CA LEU A 677 -5.26 11.26 16.43
C LEU A 677 -6.34 11.80 17.38
N LEU A 678 -6.63 13.11 17.35
CA LEU A 678 -7.68 13.69 18.17
C LEU A 678 -9.10 13.33 17.69
N ILE A 679 -9.25 12.93 16.42
CA ILE A 679 -10.54 12.60 15.79
C ILE A 679 -10.82 11.11 15.94
N ASN A 680 -11.97 10.76 16.56
CA ASN A 680 -12.38 9.37 16.78
C ASN A 680 -13.17 8.75 15.61
N GLU A 681 -13.32 9.47 14.51
CA GLU A 681 -14.13 9.08 13.36
C GLU A 681 -13.21 8.69 12.19
N PRO A 682 -13.60 7.78 11.28
CA PRO A 682 -12.85 7.45 10.10
C PRO A 682 -12.95 8.61 9.09
N VAL A 683 -11.96 9.48 9.08
CA VAL A 683 -11.86 10.59 8.11
C VAL A 683 -10.68 10.41 7.18
N PRO A 684 -10.77 10.87 5.93
CA PRO A 684 -9.64 10.86 5.01
C PRO A 684 -8.46 11.63 5.59
N LEU A 685 -7.28 11.06 5.45
CA LEU A 685 -6.04 11.73 5.84
C LEU A 685 -5.61 12.67 4.73
N ASN A 686 -5.98 13.96 4.86
CA ASN A 686 -5.66 14.99 3.88
C ASN A 686 -5.46 16.36 4.54
N GLU A 687 -5.11 17.36 3.75
CA GLU A 687 -4.86 18.72 4.25
C GLU A 687 -6.12 19.46 4.72
N GLY A 688 -7.32 18.97 4.52
CA GLY A 688 -8.54 19.48 5.15
C GLY A 688 -8.45 19.50 6.67
N LEU A 689 -7.68 18.59 7.27
CA LEU A 689 -7.39 18.57 8.71
C LEU A 689 -6.69 19.84 9.23
N LEU A 690 -6.05 20.62 8.36
CA LEU A 690 -5.38 21.88 8.72
C LEU A 690 -6.26 23.13 8.57
N GLU A 691 -7.46 23.03 8.01
CA GLU A 691 -8.32 24.19 7.72
C GLU A 691 -8.64 25.01 8.98
N HIS A 692 -8.74 24.35 10.12
CA HIS A 692 -9.02 24.96 11.42
C HIS A 692 -7.80 24.99 12.35
N VAL A 693 -6.57 24.86 11.80
CA VAL A 693 -5.31 24.89 12.55
C VAL A 693 -4.43 26.03 12.05
N GLU A 694 -4.09 26.94 12.95
CA GLU A 694 -3.15 28.04 12.69
C GLU A 694 -1.79 27.71 13.30
N ILE A 695 -0.74 27.66 12.48
CA ILE A 695 0.63 27.37 12.91
C ILE A 695 1.45 28.66 12.85
N THR A 696 1.99 29.07 13.98
CA THR A 696 2.98 30.18 14.09
C THR A 696 4.36 29.52 14.22
N LEU A 697 5.21 29.72 13.23
CA LEU A 697 6.53 29.11 13.15
C LEU A 697 7.59 30.18 12.91
N PRO A 698 8.21 30.72 13.99
CA PRO A 698 9.29 31.71 13.87
C PRO A 698 10.55 31.10 13.24
N ARG A 699 11.51 31.92 12.90
CA ARG A 699 12.85 31.46 12.53
C ARG A 699 13.49 30.80 13.77
N CYS A 700 13.71 29.47 13.68
CA CYS A 700 14.28 28.65 14.75
C CYS A 700 14.71 27.32 14.15
N LEU A 701 15.13 26.36 14.96
CA LEU A 701 15.50 25.02 14.46
C LEU A 701 14.38 24.25 13.72
N LEU A 702 13.10 24.66 13.89
CA LEU A 702 11.94 24.09 13.18
C LEU A 702 11.61 24.80 11.86
N ASN A 703 12.29 25.90 11.57
CA ASN A 703 12.10 26.72 10.37
C ASN A 703 13.42 27.43 9.98
N PRO A 704 14.47 26.66 9.66
CA PRO A 704 15.72 27.24 9.19
C PRO A 704 15.59 27.78 7.76
N GLU A 705 16.42 28.77 7.42
CA GLU A 705 16.59 29.25 6.05
C GLU A 705 17.60 28.39 5.30
N PHE A 706 17.36 28.15 4.01
CA PHE A 706 18.23 27.35 3.15
C PHE A 706 18.86 28.25 2.06
N PRO A 707 20.08 28.74 2.26
CA PRO A 707 20.85 29.43 1.24
C PRO A 707 21.05 28.57 -0.02
N ALA A 708 21.29 29.24 -1.16
CA ALA A 708 21.52 28.54 -2.44
C ALA A 708 22.79 27.67 -2.43
N ASP A 709 23.78 28.01 -1.61
CA ASP A 709 24.99 27.18 -1.42
C ASP A 709 24.75 26.17 -0.28
N PRO A 710 24.66 24.87 -0.57
CA PRO A 710 24.45 23.83 0.43
C PRO A 710 25.54 23.76 1.52
N ALA A 711 26.75 24.26 1.23
CA ALA A 711 27.83 24.28 2.23
C ALA A 711 27.58 25.29 3.36
N THR A 712 26.69 26.25 3.16
CA THR A 712 26.28 27.26 4.16
C THR A 712 24.88 27.01 4.72
N ALA A 713 24.15 26.05 4.15
CA ALA A 713 22.81 25.67 4.59
C ALA A 713 22.87 24.75 5.80
N PRO A 714 21.95 24.90 6.77
CA PRO A 714 21.90 24.06 7.97
C PRO A 714 21.56 22.59 7.60
N PRO A 715 22.18 21.61 8.28
CA PRO A 715 21.87 20.21 8.08
C PRO A 715 20.55 19.86 8.76
N VAL A 716 19.83 18.83 8.25
CA VAL A 716 18.44 18.53 8.62
C VAL A 716 18.16 17.04 8.86
N VAL A 717 19.12 16.16 8.68
CA VAL A 717 18.85 14.71 8.73
C VAL A 717 18.29 14.27 10.08
N GLY A 718 18.85 14.75 11.19
CA GLY A 718 18.35 14.49 12.54
C GLY A 718 16.99 15.14 12.81
N GLY A 719 16.67 16.22 12.09
CA GLY A 719 15.36 16.88 12.15
C GLY A 719 14.23 15.99 11.65
N ASN A 720 14.48 15.28 10.55
CA ASN A 720 13.50 14.34 9.98
C ASN A 720 13.25 13.15 10.91
N VAL A 721 14.30 12.58 11.48
CA VAL A 721 14.19 11.28 12.18
C VAL A 721 14.05 11.42 13.71
N GLU A 722 14.63 12.43 14.33
CA GLU A 722 14.64 12.58 15.79
C GLU A 722 13.79 13.73 16.29
N THR A 723 14.01 14.95 15.76
CA THR A 723 13.22 16.13 16.14
C THR A 723 11.74 15.92 15.82
N SER A 724 11.40 15.27 14.72
CA SER A 724 10.02 14.94 14.34
C SER A 724 9.30 14.07 15.38
N GLN A 725 9.96 13.06 15.93
CA GLN A 725 9.45 12.20 16.99
C GLN A 725 9.20 12.98 18.28
N ARG A 726 10.15 13.82 18.67
CA ARG A 726 10.04 14.69 19.86
C ARG A 726 8.93 15.71 19.71
N LEU A 727 8.76 16.23 18.47
CA LEU A 727 7.70 17.19 18.16
C LEU A 727 6.30 16.59 18.33
N VAL A 728 6.08 15.34 17.96
CA VAL A 728 4.81 14.65 18.19
C VAL A 728 4.54 14.47 19.69
N ASN A 729 5.55 14.01 20.46
CA ASN A 729 5.41 13.93 21.92
C ASN A 729 5.10 15.28 22.56
N LEU A 730 5.76 16.35 22.10
CA LEU A 730 5.52 17.75 22.53
C LEU A 730 4.06 18.18 22.29
N LEU A 731 3.55 17.90 21.08
CA LEU A 731 2.20 18.28 20.68
C LEU A 731 1.10 17.46 21.38
N LEU A 732 1.34 16.19 21.70
CA LEU A 732 0.39 15.32 22.42
C LEU A 732 0.31 15.62 23.91
N LYS A 733 1.41 16.08 24.52
CA LYS A 733 1.53 16.33 25.96
C LYS A 733 0.42 17.23 26.53
N PRO A 734 0.06 18.38 25.90
CA PRO A 734 -0.99 19.26 26.38
C PRO A 734 -2.38 18.67 26.41
N PHE A 735 -2.69 17.72 25.53
CA PHE A 735 -4.00 17.07 25.49
C PHE A 735 -4.17 16.02 26.59
N GLY A 736 -3.07 15.54 27.20
CA GLY A 736 -3.13 14.65 28.35
C GLY A 736 -3.75 13.27 28.09
N ILE A 737 -3.79 12.82 26.83
CA ILE A 737 -4.47 11.59 26.41
C ILE A 737 -3.56 10.37 26.35
N VAL A 738 -2.27 10.58 26.10
CA VAL A 738 -1.27 9.50 25.94
C VAL A 738 0.08 9.97 26.44
N ALA A 739 0.81 9.14 27.19
CA ALA A 739 2.18 9.36 27.62
C ALA A 739 3.16 9.27 26.44
N ALA A 740 4.40 9.71 26.62
CA ALA A 740 5.38 9.69 25.55
C ALA A 740 5.71 8.28 25.08
N SER A 741 5.73 8.09 23.79
CA SER A 741 6.35 6.92 23.15
C SER A 741 7.89 7.08 23.17
N GLN A 742 8.64 6.11 22.66
CA GLN A 742 10.11 6.07 22.66
C GLN A 742 10.79 7.39 22.25
N GLY A 743 10.17 8.23 21.44
CA GLY A 743 10.62 9.60 21.09
C GLY A 743 11.92 9.67 20.28
N THR A 744 12.25 8.63 19.57
CA THR A 744 13.44 8.46 18.73
C THR A 744 13.16 7.41 17.67
N MET A 745 13.80 7.47 16.51
CA MET A 745 13.76 6.37 15.54
C MET A 745 14.87 5.36 15.75
N ASN A 746 15.80 5.65 16.67
CA ASN A 746 16.99 4.82 16.96
C ASN A 746 17.72 4.42 15.68
N ASN A 747 18.15 5.44 14.92
CA ASN A 747 18.74 5.21 13.60
C ASN A 747 20.11 4.55 13.73
N LEU A 748 20.24 3.43 13.06
CA LEU A 748 21.46 2.65 12.92
C LEU A 748 21.90 2.68 11.47
N ILE A 749 23.08 3.19 11.21
CA ILE A 749 23.70 3.25 9.90
C ILE A 749 25.07 2.59 9.98
N PHE A 750 25.40 1.74 9.02
CA PHE A 750 26.74 1.23 8.85
C PHE A 750 27.06 0.96 7.38
N GLY A 751 28.31 0.98 7.05
CA GLY A 751 28.74 0.68 5.70
C GLY A 751 30.23 0.80 5.48
N ASN A 752 30.68 0.44 4.27
CA ASN A 752 32.02 0.58 3.76
C ASN A 752 31.96 0.97 2.26
N ASP A 753 33.06 0.82 1.53
CA ASP A 753 33.12 1.15 0.09
C ASP A 753 32.22 0.25 -0.80
N ARG A 754 31.72 -0.89 -0.26
CA ARG A 754 30.94 -1.89 -1.00
C ARG A 754 29.46 -1.89 -0.65
N CYS A 755 29.10 -1.46 0.55
CA CYS A 755 27.72 -1.50 1.02
C CYS A 755 27.41 -0.34 1.94
N SER A 756 26.12 0.02 1.97
CA SER A 756 25.53 0.97 2.92
C SER A 756 24.21 0.41 3.43
N TYR A 757 24.04 0.42 4.74
CA TYR A 757 22.83 -0.03 5.41
C TYR A 757 22.30 1.04 6.35
N TYR A 758 20.97 1.23 6.34
CA TYR A 758 20.25 2.10 7.27
C TYR A 758 19.03 1.37 7.84
N GLU A 759 18.79 1.52 9.13
CA GLU A 759 17.64 0.93 9.81
C GLU A 759 17.12 1.87 10.90
N THR A 760 15.79 1.99 11.00
CA THR A 760 15.11 2.51 12.19
C THR A 760 14.76 1.35 13.11
N ILE A 761 14.93 1.52 14.43
CA ILE A 761 14.69 0.46 15.38
C ILE A 761 13.54 0.86 16.31
N CYS A 762 12.53 -0.02 16.43
CA CYS A 762 11.35 0.23 17.24
C CYS A 762 11.66 0.21 18.77
N GLY A 763 10.71 0.73 19.57
CA GLY A 763 10.79 0.74 21.03
C GLY A 763 9.42 0.68 21.67
N GLY A 764 9.29 1.11 22.92
CA GLY A 764 8.02 1.10 23.62
C GLY A 764 7.14 2.28 23.26
N THR A 765 5.82 2.06 23.10
CA THR A 765 4.85 3.13 22.94
C THR A 765 4.32 3.63 24.28
N GLY A 766 3.86 4.88 24.35
CA GLY A 766 3.25 5.45 25.54
C GLY A 766 1.90 4.80 25.86
N ALA A 767 1.58 4.68 27.16
CA ALA A 767 0.26 4.26 27.62
C ALA A 767 -0.75 5.41 27.51
N GLY A 768 -2.02 5.08 27.34
CA GLY A 768 -3.12 6.04 27.31
C GLY A 768 -4.12 5.85 28.46
N THR A 769 -5.21 6.60 28.40
CA THR A 769 -6.21 6.61 29.47
C THR A 769 -6.84 5.22 29.70
N ASN A 770 -7.00 4.40 28.63
CA ASN A 770 -7.73 3.14 28.64
C ASN A 770 -6.94 1.97 28.03
N PHE A 771 -5.63 2.13 27.80
CA PHE A 771 -4.81 1.09 27.20
C PHE A 771 -3.36 1.16 27.66
N ASP A 772 -2.70 0.03 27.71
CA ASP A 772 -1.26 -0.10 27.92
C ASP A 772 -0.50 0.24 26.62
N GLY A 773 0.75 0.68 26.75
CA GLY A 773 1.66 0.83 25.64
C GLY A 773 2.01 -0.53 25.02
N ALA A 774 2.30 -0.53 23.72
CA ALA A 774 2.72 -1.71 22.98
C ALA A 774 4.26 -1.88 23.04
N ASP A 775 4.70 -3.12 23.14
CA ASP A 775 6.11 -3.49 23.17
C ASP A 775 6.69 -3.51 21.76
N GLY A 776 7.92 -2.99 21.59
CA GLY A 776 8.69 -3.13 20.37
C GLY A 776 7.96 -2.70 19.10
N LEU A 777 7.26 -1.56 19.14
CA LEU A 777 6.47 -1.04 18.03
C LEU A 777 6.99 0.32 17.57
N HIS A 778 7.02 0.54 16.25
CA HIS A 778 7.21 1.89 15.71
C HIS A 778 6.03 2.80 16.04
N SER A 779 6.30 4.07 16.30
CA SER A 779 5.28 5.06 16.65
C SER A 779 5.54 6.41 15.97
N HIS A 780 4.49 7.23 15.90
CA HIS A 780 4.52 8.60 15.43
C HIS A 780 4.96 8.73 13.97
N MET A 781 6.19 9.19 13.72
CA MET A 781 6.64 9.62 12.40
C MET A 781 7.24 8.49 11.54
N THR A 782 7.34 7.29 12.07
CA THR A 782 7.82 6.11 11.31
C THR A 782 6.98 4.87 11.58
N ASN A 783 6.83 4.05 10.56
CA ASN A 783 6.23 2.71 10.60
C ASN A 783 6.94 1.76 9.62
N THR A 784 8.22 2.03 9.34
CA THR A 784 9.03 1.20 8.44
C THR A 784 9.08 -0.24 8.90
N ALA A 785 9.12 -1.18 7.97
CA ALA A 785 9.41 -2.57 8.26
C ALA A 785 10.89 -2.73 8.65
N ILE A 786 11.22 -3.83 9.33
CA ILE A 786 12.59 -4.23 9.64
C ILE A 786 13.09 -5.17 8.54
N THR A 787 14.38 -5.10 8.20
CA THR A 787 14.98 -6.05 7.26
C THR A 787 15.00 -7.44 7.90
N ASP A 788 14.58 -8.43 7.13
CA ASP A 788 14.62 -9.84 7.54
C ASP A 788 16.06 -10.24 7.94
N PRO A 789 16.27 -10.95 9.06
CA PRO A 789 17.59 -11.34 9.53
C PRO A 789 18.42 -12.12 8.51
N GLU A 790 17.80 -13.00 7.72
CA GLU A 790 18.49 -13.80 6.71
C GLU A 790 18.95 -12.92 5.55
N ILE A 791 18.13 -11.96 5.12
CA ILE A 791 18.48 -10.97 4.09
C ILE A 791 19.58 -10.04 4.61
N LEU A 792 19.47 -9.59 5.87
CA LEU A 792 20.46 -8.73 6.52
C LEU A 792 21.85 -9.39 6.52
N GLU A 793 21.94 -10.64 6.99
CA GLU A 793 23.20 -11.38 7.08
C GLU A 793 23.73 -11.80 5.71
N TRP A 794 22.88 -12.03 4.73
CA TRP A 794 23.28 -12.40 3.39
C TRP A 794 23.86 -11.21 2.60
N ARG A 795 23.28 -10.02 2.78
CA ARG A 795 23.65 -8.82 1.98
C ARG A 795 24.75 -7.99 2.63
N TYR A 796 24.80 -7.98 3.95
CA TYR A 796 25.64 -7.06 4.70
C TYR A 796 26.62 -7.81 5.60
N PRO A 797 27.80 -7.24 5.89
CA PRO A 797 28.84 -7.90 6.67
C PRO A 797 28.50 -7.89 8.17
N VAL A 798 27.38 -8.46 8.55
CA VAL A 798 26.90 -8.51 9.94
C VAL A 798 26.34 -9.89 10.26
N ARG A 799 26.34 -10.23 11.57
CA ARG A 799 25.58 -11.33 12.14
C ARG A 799 24.71 -10.80 13.27
N LEU A 800 23.42 -11.11 13.24
CA LEU A 800 22.47 -10.75 14.28
C LEU A 800 22.59 -11.72 15.45
N GLU A 801 23.07 -11.26 16.60
CA GLU A 801 23.23 -12.06 17.80
C GLU A 801 21.96 -12.12 18.66
N GLN A 802 21.23 -11.00 18.75
CA GLN A 802 20.01 -10.90 19.52
C GLN A 802 19.03 -9.89 18.92
N PHE A 803 17.74 -10.25 18.92
CA PHE A 803 16.62 -9.36 18.69
C PHE A 803 15.47 -9.77 19.61
N ALA A 804 15.23 -9.03 20.69
CA ALA A 804 14.30 -9.40 21.76
C ALA A 804 13.67 -8.18 22.44
N ILE A 805 12.53 -8.39 23.08
CA ILE A 805 11.90 -7.37 23.93
C ILE A 805 12.79 -7.10 25.16
N ARG A 806 13.07 -5.81 25.42
CA ARG A 806 13.77 -5.33 26.62
C ARG A 806 12.79 -5.30 27.79
N GLN A 807 12.73 -6.37 28.55
CA GLN A 807 11.82 -6.49 29.70
C GLN A 807 11.99 -5.35 30.70
N ASP A 808 10.90 -4.96 31.38
CA ASP A 808 10.84 -3.93 32.43
C ASP A 808 11.34 -2.53 32.03
N SER A 809 11.34 -2.22 30.72
CA SER A 809 11.72 -0.89 30.23
C SER A 809 10.55 0.08 30.09
N GLY A 810 9.30 -0.40 30.05
CA GLY A 810 8.11 0.44 30.07
C GLY A 810 7.85 1.13 31.40
N GLY A 811 7.39 2.37 31.37
CA GLY A 811 7.06 3.14 32.57
C GLY A 811 5.84 2.56 33.31
N HIS A 812 5.91 2.41 34.63
CA HIS A 812 4.80 1.95 35.43
C HIS A 812 3.69 2.99 35.57
N GLY A 813 2.43 2.55 35.60
CA GLY A 813 1.23 3.35 35.77
C GLY A 813 0.03 2.50 36.10
N LYS A 814 -1.17 3.10 36.14
CA LYS A 814 -2.41 2.34 36.06
C LYS A 814 -2.45 1.55 34.74
N ASN A 815 -2.03 2.20 33.66
CA ASN A 815 -1.68 1.58 32.40
C ASN A 815 -0.18 1.72 32.19
N CYS A 816 0.51 0.61 31.88
CA CYS A 816 1.96 0.57 31.74
C CYS A 816 2.37 0.98 30.32
N GLY A 817 3.49 1.71 30.21
CA GLY A 817 4.15 1.94 28.94
C GLY A 817 4.70 0.65 28.33
N GLY A 818 4.80 0.59 27.00
CA GLY A 818 5.35 -0.54 26.27
C GLY A 818 6.87 -0.69 26.48
N ASN A 819 7.38 -1.91 26.38
CA ASN A 819 8.81 -2.21 26.47
C ASN A 819 9.54 -1.88 25.16
N GLY A 820 10.79 -1.44 25.27
CA GLY A 820 11.73 -1.34 24.16
C GLY A 820 12.22 -2.69 23.68
N ILE A 821 13.27 -2.69 22.87
CA ILE A 821 13.93 -3.89 22.37
C ILE A 821 15.43 -3.88 22.67
N VAL A 822 16.05 -5.05 22.61
CA VAL A 822 17.51 -5.28 22.56
C VAL A 822 17.85 -5.78 21.17
N ARG A 823 18.81 -5.12 20.50
CA ARG A 823 19.35 -5.53 19.22
C ARG A 823 20.87 -5.60 19.31
N GLU A 824 21.42 -6.78 19.06
CA GLU A 824 22.87 -7.01 19.09
C GLU A 824 23.34 -7.54 17.75
N MET A 825 24.42 -6.95 17.22
CA MET A 825 24.99 -7.31 15.93
C MET A 825 26.50 -7.36 16.01
N THR A 826 27.11 -8.43 15.49
CA THR A 826 28.56 -8.57 15.31
C THR A 826 28.92 -8.27 13.87
N PHE A 827 29.94 -7.43 13.67
CA PHE A 827 30.40 -7.06 12.32
C PHE A 827 31.46 -8.06 11.84
N THR A 828 31.26 -8.59 10.63
CA THR A 828 32.17 -9.62 10.06
C THR A 828 33.27 -9.03 9.18
N GLU A 829 33.20 -7.74 8.89
CA GLU A 829 34.18 -6.95 8.14
C GLU A 829 34.33 -5.56 8.78
N PRO A 830 35.41 -4.82 8.51
CA PRO A 830 35.50 -3.42 8.93
C PRO A 830 34.44 -2.55 8.28
N VAL A 831 33.75 -1.73 9.11
CA VAL A 831 32.72 -0.79 8.66
C VAL A 831 32.80 0.51 9.45
N SER A 832 32.25 1.59 8.88
CA SER A 832 31.90 2.79 9.62
C SER A 832 30.51 2.62 10.21
N LEU A 833 30.36 2.85 11.51
CA LEU A 833 29.09 2.87 12.25
C LEU A 833 28.69 4.30 12.54
N SER A 834 27.43 4.64 12.31
CA SER A 834 26.82 5.89 12.74
C SER A 834 25.52 5.61 13.50
N LEU A 835 25.34 6.28 14.64
CA LEU A 835 24.14 6.23 15.45
C LEU A 835 23.57 7.64 15.59
N LEU A 836 22.27 7.77 15.34
CA LEU A 836 21.54 9.02 15.53
C LEU A 836 20.26 8.68 16.31
N THR A 837 20.28 9.00 17.59
CA THR A 837 19.28 8.54 18.56
C THR A 837 18.98 9.64 19.58
N GLN A 838 17.86 9.51 20.31
CA GLN A 838 17.47 10.40 21.41
C GLN A 838 16.94 9.58 22.59
N ASN A 839 16.62 10.26 23.69
CA ASN A 839 16.17 9.65 24.96
C ASN A 839 17.19 8.67 25.54
N ARG A 840 18.47 9.06 25.53
CA ARG A 840 19.58 8.34 26.18
C ARG A 840 19.88 8.91 27.55
N THR A 841 19.59 10.21 27.78
CA THR A 841 19.80 10.88 29.07
C THR A 841 18.56 10.81 29.96
N GLN A 842 17.37 10.93 29.38
CA GLN A 842 16.08 10.86 30.08
C GLN A 842 15.14 9.93 29.32
N GLY A 843 14.37 9.15 30.07
CA GLY A 843 13.34 8.27 29.45
C GLY A 843 12.10 9.06 29.04
N PRO A 844 11.25 8.50 28.14
CA PRO A 844 9.98 9.08 27.72
C PRO A 844 9.07 9.35 28.92
N TYR A 845 8.49 10.55 29.00
CA TYR A 845 7.68 10.99 30.15
C TYR A 845 6.39 10.15 30.31
N GLY A 846 6.04 9.88 31.57
CA GLY A 846 4.72 9.39 31.97
C GLY A 846 3.73 10.53 32.16
N LEU A 847 2.43 10.23 32.15
CA LEU A 847 1.34 11.18 32.35
C LEU A 847 0.41 10.81 33.51
N SER A 848 -0.28 11.82 34.05
CA SER A 848 -1.32 11.65 35.09
C SER A 848 -0.87 10.85 36.33
N GLY A 849 0.43 10.90 36.64
CA GLY A 849 1.05 10.18 37.75
C GLY A 849 1.69 8.84 37.38
N GLY A 850 1.69 8.47 36.09
CA GLY A 850 2.51 7.39 35.56
C GLY A 850 4.00 7.75 35.53
N GLN A 851 4.85 6.72 35.60
CA GLN A 851 6.30 6.85 35.60
C GLN A 851 6.86 6.97 34.18
N ALA A 852 8.02 7.57 34.04
CA ALA A 852 8.75 7.58 32.78
C ALA A 852 9.18 6.16 32.38
N GLY A 853 9.29 5.89 31.09
CA GLY A 853 9.96 4.70 30.56
C GLY A 853 11.46 4.76 30.80
N ALA A 854 12.14 3.60 30.75
CA ALA A 854 13.59 3.55 30.82
C ALA A 854 14.22 4.25 29.60
N PRO A 855 15.28 5.04 29.76
CA PRO A 855 16.04 5.60 28.63
C PRO A 855 16.70 4.50 27.82
N GLY A 856 17.03 4.80 26.56
CA GLY A 856 17.82 3.92 25.73
C GLY A 856 19.28 3.83 26.18
N GLU A 857 19.95 2.77 25.79
CA GLU A 857 21.37 2.53 26.05
C GLU A 857 22.03 1.98 24.79
N GLN A 858 23.29 2.31 24.56
CA GLN A 858 24.05 1.79 23.42
C GLN A 858 25.53 1.60 23.79
N TYR A 859 26.05 0.43 23.41
CA TYR A 859 27.40 0.01 23.75
C TYR A 859 28.09 -0.59 22.53
N LEU A 860 29.38 -0.34 22.43
CA LEU A 860 30.28 -1.02 21.53
C LEU A 860 31.16 -1.99 22.34
N ALA A 861 31.00 -3.28 22.12
CA ALA A 861 31.84 -4.29 22.65
C ALA A 861 32.95 -4.61 21.63
N LYS A 862 34.17 -4.22 21.93
CA LYS A 862 35.34 -4.52 21.12
C LYS A 862 35.70 -6.01 21.20
N ARG A 863 36.33 -6.53 20.14
CA ARG A 863 36.72 -7.95 20.08
C ARG A 863 37.67 -8.37 21.18
N ASP A 864 38.41 -7.44 21.81
CA ASP A 864 39.31 -7.67 22.93
C ASP A 864 38.62 -7.68 24.30
N GLY A 865 37.28 -7.43 24.33
CA GLY A 865 36.43 -7.44 25.51
C GLY A 865 36.22 -6.07 26.15
N GLU A 866 36.75 -4.99 25.61
CA GLU A 866 36.45 -3.64 26.06
C GLU A 866 35.00 -3.31 25.73
N LEU A 867 34.28 -2.72 26.69
CA LEU A 867 32.90 -2.23 26.52
C LEU A 867 32.88 -0.72 26.63
N ILE A 868 32.54 -0.07 25.51
CA ILE A 868 32.47 1.40 25.39
C ILE A 868 31.02 1.80 25.35
N GLN A 869 30.57 2.70 26.24
CA GLN A 869 29.27 3.32 26.16
C GLN A 869 29.32 4.44 25.10
N LEU A 870 28.36 4.41 24.18
CA LEU A 870 28.25 5.41 23.11
C LEU A 870 27.24 6.51 23.49
N ASP A 871 27.48 7.73 23.04
CA ASP A 871 26.56 8.86 23.18
C ASP A 871 25.34 8.70 22.26
N SER A 872 24.27 9.52 22.46
CA SER A 872 23.07 9.53 21.65
C SER A 872 23.37 9.74 20.15
N THR A 873 24.41 10.48 19.86
CA THR A 873 24.94 10.70 18.50
C THR A 873 26.39 10.23 18.49
N ALA A 874 26.68 9.18 17.71
CA ALA A 874 28.00 8.57 17.66
C ALA A 874 28.41 8.18 16.23
N GLN A 875 29.71 8.29 15.97
CA GLN A 875 30.32 7.79 14.75
C GLN A 875 31.63 7.05 15.09
N GLU A 876 31.71 5.78 14.71
CA GLU A 876 32.80 4.89 15.10
C GLU A 876 33.31 4.08 13.91
N SER A 877 34.62 3.77 13.94
CA SER A 877 35.20 2.80 13.01
C SER A 877 35.27 1.44 13.71
N LEU A 878 34.66 0.43 13.09
CA LEU A 878 34.57 -0.91 13.65
C LEU A 878 35.50 -1.87 12.91
N GLU A 879 36.06 -2.78 13.64
CA GLU A 879 36.87 -3.86 13.15
C GLU A 879 36.08 -5.18 13.11
N THR A 880 36.57 -6.14 12.34
CA THR A 880 35.99 -7.50 12.33
C THR A 880 35.91 -8.10 13.72
N GLY A 881 34.73 -8.50 14.15
CA GLY A 881 34.45 -9.09 15.48
C GLY A 881 33.99 -8.09 16.53
N ASP A 882 33.99 -6.79 16.25
CA ASP A 882 33.34 -5.79 17.12
C ASP A 882 31.81 -6.00 17.10
N ARG A 883 31.16 -5.73 18.24
CA ARG A 883 29.71 -5.95 18.42
C ARG A 883 29.02 -4.70 18.95
N LEU A 884 27.95 -4.29 18.25
CA LEU A 884 27.02 -3.26 18.71
C LEU A 884 25.94 -3.90 19.58
N ILE A 885 25.67 -3.29 20.74
CA ILE A 885 24.56 -3.61 21.64
C ILE A 885 23.69 -2.36 21.75
N LEU A 886 22.47 -2.39 21.21
CA LEU A 886 21.53 -1.29 21.26
C LEU A 886 20.28 -1.71 22.03
N LYS A 887 19.92 -0.92 23.04
CA LYS A 887 18.71 -1.09 23.84
C LYS A 887 17.83 0.15 23.66
N THR A 888 16.64 -0.01 23.08
CA THR A 888 15.76 1.10 22.81
C THR A 888 14.97 1.54 24.04
N PRO A 889 14.49 2.80 24.09
CA PRO A 889 13.68 3.29 25.20
C PRO A 889 12.34 2.54 25.34
N GLY A 890 11.85 2.41 26.56
CA GLY A 890 10.46 2.08 26.84
C GLY A 890 9.54 3.29 26.69
N GLY A 891 8.23 3.08 26.57
CA GLY A 891 7.22 4.14 26.59
C GLY A 891 6.86 4.59 28.00
N GLY A 892 6.30 5.80 28.16
CA GLY A 892 5.82 6.32 29.45
C GLY A 892 4.52 5.64 29.92
N GLY A 893 4.37 5.47 31.23
CA GLY A 893 3.15 4.98 31.88
C GLY A 893 2.08 6.06 32.03
N PHE A 894 0.83 5.65 32.21
CA PHE A 894 -0.31 6.54 32.39
C PHE A 894 -1.09 6.25 33.67
N GLY A 895 -1.42 7.31 34.44
CA GLY A 895 -2.15 7.19 35.71
C GLY A 895 -1.27 6.68 36.84
N LYS A 896 -1.70 6.93 38.08
CA LYS A 896 -0.96 6.44 39.26
C LYS A 896 -0.95 4.90 39.28
N PRO A 897 0.19 4.26 39.55
CA PRO A 897 0.24 2.82 39.76
C PRO A 897 -0.72 2.42 40.88
N GLU A 898 -1.48 1.34 40.71
CA GLU A 898 -2.24 0.75 41.80
C GLU A 898 -1.25 0.20 42.83
N THR A 899 -1.36 0.63 44.07
CA THR A 899 -0.60 0.01 45.16
C THR A 899 -1.05 -1.44 45.32
N ARG A 900 -0.19 -2.37 44.88
CA ARG A 900 -0.41 -3.81 45.14
C ARG A 900 -0.27 -4.12 46.61
#